data_537325ffe8b7ed172b4c6da7db89f8ac
#
_entry.id   537325ffe8b7ed172b4c6da7db89f8ac
#
_cell.length_a   1.000
_cell.length_b   1.000
_cell.length_c   1.000
_cell.angle_alpha   90.00
_cell.angle_beta   90.00
_cell.angle_gamma   90.00
#
_symmetry.space_group_name_H-M   'P 1'
#
loop_
_entity.id
_entity.type
_entity.pdbx_description
1 polymer ?
#
loop_
_entity_poly.entity_id
_entity_poly.type
_entity_poly.pdbx_seq_one_letter_code
_entity_poly.pdbx_strand_id
1 'polypeptide(L)'
;MSEKFNVADIFGENVFNDTVMKERLPKNVYKNLKLAMSGAKELSLSDADVIANAMKDWAIEKGATHYTHWFQPLTGTTAEKHDSFISAPKENGKVLMEFSGKELIKGEPDASSFPSGGLRATFEARGYTAWDCTSPAFVREGAGGATLCIPTAFCSYTGEALDQKTPLLRSMDAINEQSLRILKLFGNTTSKKVTPSVGAEQEYFIVDRDKYLQRKDLIFSGRTLFGAMPPKGQELDDHYFGNIRERIASFMKDVNNELWKLGVSAKTQHNEVAPAKHELAPIYAQCNTATDNNQLTMEVLKKVAYRHNLVCLLHEKPFAGVNGSGKHNNWSITTDDGINLLEPGKTPHDNIQFLLVLGAVMKAVDTHADLLRESASCVGNDHRLGANEAPPAVISMFLGEQLEDVVMQLIDKGDATSSIQKGKLKTGASTLPDLNKDATDRNRTSPFAFTGNKFEFRMVGSSDSIAPANVVLNTIVAESFKEIADELEGAENFDMACHDMIKKLFTDHHRIVFNGNGYTDEWIEEAARRGLPNIPSMVDAIPALTTEKAINLFEKFGVFTEAELKSRAEIKYEAYAKAINIEAKSMIDIAGKQIIPSVISYTTELANSVVSVSEAGVDSSVQKELLDTVTGCLKDMKAAYTKLVEVTNKGADVNGAKDQATYYRDVVKTAMDELRAPADALEMIVDKEYWPFPSYGDLMFEV
;
A
#
# COMPACT_ATOMS: atom_id res chain seq x y z
N MET A 1 26.92 -27.66 18.17
CA MET A 1 25.50 -27.97 17.97
C MET A 1 24.84 -26.62 17.66
N SER A 2 24.28 -26.41 16.48
CA SER A 2 23.49 -25.20 16.23
C SER A 2 22.33 -25.21 17.23
N GLU A 3 22.21 -24.18 18.06
CA GLU A 3 21.00 -23.98 18.85
C GLU A 3 19.81 -24.11 17.88
N LYS A 4 18.84 -24.96 18.23
CA LYS A 4 17.64 -25.15 17.45
C LYS A 4 16.91 -23.80 17.44
N PHE A 5 16.95 -23.10 16.32
CA PHE A 5 16.21 -21.85 16.11
C PHE A 5 14.71 -22.13 16.27
N ASN A 6 14.06 -21.44 17.20
CA ASN A 6 12.62 -21.55 17.45
C ASN A 6 11.97 -20.16 17.33
N VAL A 7 11.09 -20.00 16.40
CA VAL A 7 10.37 -18.73 16.14
C VAL A 7 9.61 -18.25 17.38
N ALA A 8 9.02 -19.18 18.15
CA ALA A 8 8.26 -18.83 19.34
C ALA A 8 9.10 -18.13 20.42
N ASP A 9 10.39 -18.42 20.48
CA ASP A 9 11.29 -17.84 21.48
C ASP A 9 11.73 -16.42 21.14
N ILE A 10 11.75 -16.06 19.84
CA ILE A 10 12.19 -14.73 19.37
C ILE A 10 11.03 -13.80 19.03
N PHE A 11 9.80 -14.32 18.89
CA PHE A 11 8.67 -13.52 18.45
C PHE A 11 8.35 -12.39 19.43
N GLY A 12 8.44 -11.15 18.93
CA GLY A 12 8.19 -9.95 19.73
C GLY A 12 9.25 -9.64 20.79
N GLU A 13 10.45 -10.25 20.71
CA GLU A 13 11.51 -9.99 21.69
C GLU A 13 11.96 -8.52 21.73
N ASN A 14 11.79 -7.80 20.62
CA ASN A 14 12.12 -6.39 20.48
C ASN A 14 10.89 -5.47 20.57
N VAL A 15 9.79 -5.94 21.14
CA VAL A 15 8.54 -5.19 21.31
C VAL A 15 8.23 -4.96 22.78
N PHE A 16 7.92 -3.73 23.14
CA PHE A 16 7.41 -3.39 24.47
C PHE A 16 5.93 -3.80 24.56
N ASN A 17 5.71 -5.11 24.55
CA ASN A 17 4.40 -5.76 24.48
C ASN A 17 3.73 -5.89 25.87
N ASP A 18 2.53 -6.45 25.89
CA ASP A 18 1.73 -6.61 27.11
C ASP A 18 2.46 -7.42 28.21
N THR A 19 3.25 -8.43 27.82
CA THR A 19 4.06 -9.22 28.77
C THR A 19 5.13 -8.36 29.42
N VAL A 20 5.89 -7.61 28.62
CA VAL A 20 6.93 -6.68 29.10
C VAL A 20 6.33 -5.59 29.97
N MET A 21 5.16 -5.03 29.55
CA MET A 21 4.44 -4.03 30.35
C MET A 21 4.04 -4.58 31.72
N LYS A 22 3.49 -5.80 31.80
CA LYS A 22 3.11 -6.44 33.06
C LYS A 22 4.28 -6.72 34.00
N GLU A 23 5.42 -7.08 33.43
CA GLU A 23 6.63 -7.38 34.20
C GLU A 23 7.30 -6.14 34.76
N ARG A 24 7.28 -5.03 34.03
CA ARG A 24 8.06 -3.82 34.32
C ARG A 24 7.28 -2.68 34.96
N LEU A 25 5.97 -2.66 34.79
CA LEU A 25 5.13 -1.57 35.34
C LEU A 25 4.49 -1.96 36.67
N PRO A 26 4.39 -1.01 37.61
CA PRO A 26 3.54 -1.16 38.80
C PRO A 26 2.09 -1.49 38.38
N LYS A 27 1.42 -2.35 39.14
CA LYS A 27 0.07 -2.86 38.79
C LYS A 27 -0.96 -1.75 38.53
N ASN A 28 -0.91 -0.64 39.27
CA ASN A 28 -1.80 0.50 39.09
C ASN A 28 -1.48 1.27 37.78
N VAL A 29 -0.21 1.48 37.45
CA VAL A 29 0.23 2.14 36.21
C VAL A 29 -0.13 1.29 35.01
N TYR A 30 0.14 -0.02 35.05
CA TYR A 30 -0.28 -0.94 34.00
C TYR A 30 -1.80 -0.89 33.78
N LYS A 31 -2.62 -0.92 34.86
CA LYS A 31 -4.08 -0.79 34.75
C LYS A 31 -4.50 0.55 34.11
N ASN A 32 -3.89 1.67 34.52
CA ASN A 32 -4.18 2.99 33.94
C ASN A 32 -3.78 3.04 32.46
N LEU A 33 -2.65 2.46 32.06
CA LEU A 33 -2.24 2.35 30.66
C LEU A 33 -3.26 1.54 29.83
N LYS A 34 -3.76 0.41 30.34
CA LYS A 34 -4.79 -0.38 29.64
C LYS A 34 -6.10 0.39 29.49
N LEU A 35 -6.47 1.21 30.45
CA LEU A 35 -7.63 2.12 30.33
C LEU A 35 -7.39 3.20 29.28
N ALA A 36 -6.19 3.76 29.21
CA ALA A 36 -5.83 4.72 28.17
C ALA A 36 -5.85 4.10 26.78
N MET A 37 -5.29 2.89 26.61
CA MET A 37 -5.33 2.13 25.36
C MET A 37 -6.76 1.81 24.89
N SER A 38 -7.71 1.69 25.80
CA SER A 38 -9.13 1.50 25.45
C SER A 38 -9.90 2.79 25.19
N GLY A 39 -9.27 3.96 25.39
CA GLY A 39 -9.93 5.27 25.31
C GLY A 39 -10.80 5.63 26.53
N ALA A 40 -10.81 4.79 27.58
CA ALA A 40 -11.68 5.00 28.75
C ALA A 40 -11.12 6.03 29.74
N LYS A 41 -9.84 6.41 29.64
CA LYS A 41 -9.20 7.33 30.56
C LYS A 41 -7.98 7.98 29.90
N GLU A 42 -7.76 9.25 30.14
CA GLU A 42 -6.49 9.90 29.79
C GLU A 42 -5.35 9.46 30.71
N LEU A 43 -4.16 9.32 30.15
CA LEU A 43 -2.96 8.97 30.88
C LEU A 43 -2.41 10.21 31.64
N SER A 44 -2.16 10.06 32.95
CA SER A 44 -1.53 11.11 33.74
C SER A 44 -0.04 11.25 33.42
N LEU A 45 0.52 12.47 33.57
CA LEU A 45 1.96 12.68 33.36
C LEU A 45 2.80 11.82 34.34
N SER A 46 2.34 11.61 35.57
CA SER A 46 3.02 10.76 36.54
C SER A 46 3.03 9.29 36.14
N ASP A 47 1.96 8.78 35.53
CA ASP A 47 1.96 7.42 34.99
C ASP A 47 2.88 7.34 33.75
N ALA A 48 2.87 8.37 32.90
CA ALA A 48 3.75 8.44 31.74
C ALA A 48 5.24 8.49 32.13
N ASP A 49 5.62 9.19 33.22
CA ASP A 49 7.01 9.18 33.73
C ASP A 49 7.46 7.78 34.12
N VAL A 50 6.61 7.01 34.81
CA VAL A 50 6.90 5.63 35.18
C VAL A 50 7.03 4.72 33.96
N ILE A 51 6.14 4.89 32.98
CA ILE A 51 6.18 4.10 31.75
C ILE A 51 7.43 4.45 30.92
N ALA A 52 7.74 5.75 30.78
CA ALA A 52 8.91 6.21 30.04
C ALA A 52 10.21 5.63 30.63
N ASN A 53 10.36 5.69 31.96
CA ASN A 53 11.52 5.12 32.62
C ASN A 53 11.62 3.60 32.42
N ALA A 54 10.53 2.86 32.57
CA ALA A 54 10.49 1.41 32.35
C ALA A 54 10.82 1.05 30.88
N MET A 55 10.31 1.82 29.94
CA MET A 55 10.56 1.65 28.50
C MET A 55 12.02 1.94 28.15
N LYS A 56 12.61 2.99 28.72
CA LYS A 56 14.03 3.33 28.57
C LYS A 56 14.91 2.23 29.13
N ASP A 57 14.67 1.76 30.36
CA ASP A 57 15.50 0.73 30.99
C ASP A 57 15.45 -0.57 30.16
N TRP A 58 14.28 -0.97 29.69
CA TRP A 58 14.11 -2.11 28.78
C TRP A 58 14.87 -1.92 27.47
N ALA A 59 14.79 -0.72 26.86
CA ALA A 59 15.47 -0.43 25.61
C ALA A 59 17.00 -0.43 25.77
N ILE A 60 17.52 0.10 26.89
CA ILE A 60 18.97 0.07 27.21
C ILE A 60 19.47 -1.36 27.38
N GLU A 61 18.70 -2.25 28.03
CA GLU A 61 19.02 -3.68 28.13
C GLU A 61 19.11 -4.35 26.73
N LYS A 62 18.37 -3.84 25.76
CA LYS A 62 18.42 -4.23 24.33
C LYS A 62 19.54 -3.52 23.55
N GLY A 63 20.37 -2.72 24.20
CA GLY A 63 21.48 -1.99 23.59
C GLY A 63 21.11 -0.65 22.97
N ALA A 64 19.90 -0.14 23.18
CA ALA A 64 19.52 1.17 22.68
C ALA A 64 20.22 2.32 23.42
N THR A 65 20.69 3.29 22.67
CA THR A 65 21.29 4.52 23.18
C THR A 65 20.45 5.76 22.88
N HIS A 66 19.52 5.62 21.96
CA HIS A 66 18.64 6.67 21.44
C HIS A 66 17.20 6.19 21.42
N TYR A 67 16.29 7.18 21.42
CA TYR A 67 14.89 6.96 21.10
C TYR A 67 14.46 7.86 19.93
N THR A 68 13.36 7.53 19.29
CA THR A 68 12.74 8.35 18.25
C THR A 68 11.22 8.26 18.35
N HIS A 69 10.55 9.38 18.12
CA HIS A 69 9.15 9.35 17.74
C HIS A 69 9.05 8.92 16.29
N TRP A 70 8.46 7.75 16.07
CA TRP A 70 8.33 7.12 14.77
C TRP A 70 6.91 7.37 14.25
N PHE A 71 6.76 8.03 13.11
CA PHE A 71 5.47 8.46 12.59
C PHE A 71 5.41 8.42 11.06
N GLN A 72 4.19 8.49 10.50
CA GLN A 72 3.90 8.39 9.08
C GLN A 72 3.40 9.74 8.54
N PRO A 73 4.28 10.68 8.17
CA PRO A 73 3.88 11.95 7.57
C PRO A 73 3.34 11.75 6.15
N LEU A 74 2.84 12.83 5.55
CA LEU A 74 2.29 12.81 4.17
C LEU A 74 3.39 12.75 3.09
N THR A 75 4.55 12.20 3.40
CA THR A 75 5.67 11.95 2.47
C THR A 75 5.69 10.56 1.87
N GLY A 76 4.82 9.65 2.37
CA GLY A 76 4.81 8.23 1.98
C GLY A 76 5.88 7.36 2.66
N THR A 77 6.76 7.95 3.48
CA THR A 77 7.78 7.23 4.27
C THR A 77 7.59 7.49 5.75
N THR A 78 8.19 6.66 6.60
CA THR A 78 8.24 6.92 8.04
C THR A 78 9.30 7.97 8.35
N ALA A 79 9.03 8.81 9.34
CA ALA A 79 9.92 9.85 9.82
C ALA A 79 10.44 9.54 11.21
N GLU A 80 11.67 9.94 11.47
CA GLU A 80 12.38 9.73 12.74
C GLU A 80 13.32 10.90 13.03
N LYS A 81 13.44 11.22 14.31
CA LYS A 81 14.48 12.10 14.84
C LYS A 81 15.05 11.45 16.09
N HIS A 82 16.30 11.00 16.01
CA HIS A 82 16.96 10.27 17.09
C HIS A 82 17.49 11.22 18.15
N ASP A 83 16.97 11.13 19.36
CA ASP A 83 17.47 11.82 20.54
C ASP A 83 18.14 10.80 21.48
N SER A 84 19.32 11.13 22.01
CA SER A 84 20.00 10.27 22.97
C SER A 84 19.33 10.36 24.34
N PHE A 85 19.37 9.28 25.12
CA PHE A 85 18.91 9.29 26.51
C PHE A 85 19.83 10.08 27.48
N ILE A 86 20.96 10.63 27.02
CA ILE A 86 21.89 11.33 27.91
C ILE A 86 21.30 12.63 28.49
N SER A 87 21.50 12.83 29.78
CA SER A 87 21.24 14.13 30.42
C SER A 87 22.42 15.10 30.24
N ALA A 88 22.24 16.35 30.66
CA ALA A 88 23.35 17.27 30.76
C ALA A 88 24.45 16.73 31.71
N PRO A 89 25.73 16.99 31.41
CA PRO A 89 26.82 16.57 32.29
C PRO A 89 26.69 17.16 33.68
N LYS A 90 26.87 16.31 34.70
CA LYS A 90 26.89 16.71 36.12
C LYS A 90 28.26 17.32 36.50
N GLU A 91 28.40 17.87 37.70
CA GLU A 91 29.65 18.46 38.22
C GLU A 91 30.84 17.52 38.18
N ASN A 92 30.60 16.22 38.24
CA ASN A 92 31.65 15.17 38.14
C ASN A 92 31.96 14.77 36.68
N GLY A 93 31.43 15.46 35.70
CA GLY A 93 31.62 15.17 34.26
C GLY A 93 30.85 13.93 33.76
N LYS A 94 30.02 13.27 34.58
CA LYS A 94 29.21 12.11 34.17
C LYS A 94 27.82 12.55 33.74
N VAL A 95 27.22 11.80 32.82
CA VAL A 95 25.85 11.93 32.38
C VAL A 95 24.97 10.83 32.98
N LEU A 96 23.68 11.08 33.08
CA LEU A 96 22.67 10.05 33.36
C LEU A 96 21.95 9.68 32.07
N MET A 97 21.33 8.51 32.07
CA MET A 97 20.40 8.11 31.03
C MET A 97 18.98 8.40 31.54
N GLU A 98 18.31 9.37 30.92
CA GLU A 98 17.00 9.87 31.34
C GLU A 98 16.02 9.83 30.15
N PHE A 99 14.77 9.58 30.47
CA PHE A 99 13.65 9.66 29.53
C PHE A 99 12.37 9.94 30.32
N SER A 100 11.79 11.08 30.14
CA SER A 100 10.63 11.54 30.90
C SER A 100 9.30 11.22 30.23
N GLY A 101 8.23 11.21 31.02
CA GLY A 101 6.87 11.07 30.48
C GLY A 101 6.51 12.18 29.51
N LYS A 102 7.05 13.39 29.69
CA LYS A 102 6.86 14.50 28.75
C LYS A 102 7.48 14.18 27.39
N GLU A 103 8.69 13.64 27.37
CA GLU A 103 9.38 13.23 26.15
C GLU A 103 8.72 12.02 25.50
N LEU A 104 8.13 11.12 26.29
CA LEU A 104 7.33 9.99 25.76
C LEU A 104 6.06 10.48 25.07
N ILE A 105 5.28 11.35 25.74
CA ILE A 105 3.95 11.76 25.27
C ILE A 105 4.05 12.68 24.05
N LYS A 106 5.03 13.61 24.02
CA LYS A 106 5.09 14.71 23.05
C LYS A 106 6.50 14.95 22.53
N GLY A 107 6.62 15.07 21.22
CA GLY A 107 7.79 15.64 20.53
C GLY A 107 7.41 16.92 19.78
N GLU A 108 8.42 17.71 19.47
CA GLU A 108 8.27 18.97 18.73
C GLU A 108 9.22 18.98 17.50
N PRO A 109 8.95 18.14 16.47
CA PRO A 109 9.75 18.15 15.26
C PRO A 109 9.53 19.46 14.47
N ASP A 110 10.56 19.87 13.71
CA ASP A 110 10.41 20.94 12.73
C ASP A 110 9.52 20.45 11.57
N ALA A 111 8.34 21.05 11.43
CA ALA A 111 7.39 20.72 10.39
C ALA A 111 7.59 21.55 9.10
N SER A 112 8.57 22.43 9.03
CA SER A 112 8.76 23.34 7.90
C SER A 112 9.08 22.61 6.59
N SER A 113 9.71 21.44 6.65
CA SER A 113 10.06 20.60 5.50
C SER A 113 9.04 19.55 5.13
N PHE A 114 8.03 19.29 5.99
CA PHE A 114 6.99 18.32 5.68
C PHE A 114 5.89 18.91 4.79
N PRO A 115 5.27 18.12 3.90
CA PRO A 115 4.12 18.55 3.12
C PRO A 115 2.97 18.96 4.04
N SER A 116 2.42 20.15 3.83
CA SER A 116 1.34 20.70 4.66
C SER A 116 0.15 21.25 3.87
N GLY A 117 0.24 21.33 2.55
CA GLY A 117 -0.86 21.80 1.68
C GLY A 117 -1.48 23.13 2.14
N GLY A 118 -0.66 24.06 2.63
CA GLY A 118 -1.14 25.36 3.12
C GLY A 118 -1.55 25.40 4.58
N LEU A 119 -1.53 24.29 5.33
CA LEU A 119 -1.88 24.26 6.77
C LEU A 119 -0.80 24.81 7.71
N ARG A 120 0.25 25.40 7.18
CA ARG A 120 1.26 26.07 8.01
C ARG A 120 0.75 27.41 8.52
N ALA A 121 0.70 27.57 9.84
CA ALA A 121 0.32 28.82 10.45
C ALA A 121 1.38 29.93 10.31
N THR A 122 2.66 29.55 10.19
CA THR A 122 3.81 30.46 10.08
C THR A 122 4.92 29.88 9.22
N PHE A 123 5.89 30.72 8.81
CA PHE A 123 7.09 30.29 8.07
C PHE A 123 7.95 29.30 8.87
N GLU A 124 7.98 29.43 10.19
CA GLU A 124 8.63 28.50 11.13
C GLU A 124 7.59 27.53 11.70
N ALA A 125 7.09 26.61 10.88
CA ALA A 125 6.04 25.71 11.30
C ALA A 125 6.57 24.68 12.30
N ARG A 126 6.15 24.77 13.55
CA ARG A 126 6.28 23.66 14.51
C ARG A 126 5.21 22.64 14.23
N GLY A 127 5.58 21.36 14.35
CA GLY A 127 4.66 20.24 14.45
C GLY A 127 4.74 19.61 15.83
N TYR A 128 3.77 18.77 16.12
CA TYR A 128 3.76 17.98 17.34
C TYR A 128 3.58 16.51 16.99
N THR A 129 4.40 15.67 17.64
CA THR A 129 4.14 14.23 17.68
C THR A 129 3.46 13.89 19.00
N ALA A 130 2.48 12.99 18.95
CA ALA A 130 1.75 12.52 20.13
C ALA A 130 1.83 11.00 20.21
N TRP A 131 2.23 10.47 21.37
CA TRP A 131 2.36 9.04 21.58
C TRP A 131 1.03 8.32 21.36
N ASP A 132 1.05 7.31 20.48
CA ASP A 132 -0.03 6.35 20.31
C ASP A 132 0.22 5.13 21.18
N CYS A 133 -0.38 5.09 22.36
CA CYS A 133 -0.25 3.96 23.28
C CYS A 133 -0.96 2.69 22.80
N THR A 134 -1.75 2.74 21.73
CA THR A 134 -2.43 1.56 21.16
C THR A 134 -1.56 0.77 20.20
N SER A 135 -0.44 1.33 19.76
CA SER A 135 0.60 0.65 18.98
C SER A 135 1.86 0.49 19.84
N PRO A 136 2.40 -0.74 19.98
CA PRO A 136 3.50 -0.98 20.89
C PRO A 136 4.80 -0.34 20.40
N ALA A 137 5.57 0.26 21.33
CA ALA A 137 6.94 0.69 21.05
C ALA A 137 7.84 -0.53 20.81
N PHE A 138 8.89 -0.34 20.02
CA PHE A 138 9.80 -1.42 19.63
C PHE A 138 11.25 -0.94 19.57
N VAL A 139 12.18 -1.86 19.73
CA VAL A 139 13.61 -1.60 19.53
C VAL A 139 14.02 -2.10 18.16
N ARG A 140 14.50 -1.20 17.33
CA ARG A 140 15.03 -1.51 16.01
C ARG A 140 16.55 -1.59 16.06
N GLU A 141 17.08 -2.75 15.67
CA GLU A 141 18.51 -3.01 15.52
C GLU A 141 18.99 -2.56 14.13
N GLY A 142 20.20 -2.05 14.04
CA GLY A 142 20.80 -1.63 12.79
C GLY A 142 22.32 -1.50 12.86
N ALA A 143 22.96 -1.19 11.75
CA ALA A 143 24.43 -0.99 11.70
C ALA A 143 24.91 0.16 12.61
N GLY A 144 24.05 1.13 12.91
CA GLY A 144 24.33 2.25 13.81
C GLY A 144 24.02 1.97 15.28
N GLY A 145 23.67 0.74 15.67
CA GLY A 145 23.22 0.37 17.01
C GLY A 145 21.72 0.16 17.10
N ALA A 146 21.20 0.10 18.32
CA ALA A 146 19.78 -0.07 18.60
C ALA A 146 19.11 1.27 18.96
N THR A 147 17.86 1.46 18.54
CA THR A 147 17.05 2.64 18.79
C THR A 147 15.66 2.24 19.27
N LEU A 148 15.18 2.86 20.34
CA LEU A 148 13.79 2.76 20.78
C LEU A 148 12.89 3.58 19.83
N CYS A 149 12.00 2.93 19.12
CA CYS A 149 11.01 3.55 18.23
C CYS A 149 9.64 3.60 18.92
N ILE A 150 9.07 4.79 19.02
CA ILE A 150 7.81 5.04 19.71
C ILE A 150 6.80 5.47 18.65
N PRO A 151 5.75 4.66 18.35
CA PRO A 151 4.71 5.04 17.40
C PRO A 151 3.97 6.29 17.84
N THR A 152 3.88 7.28 16.96
CA THR A 152 3.24 8.56 17.27
C THR A 152 2.35 9.03 16.11
N ALA A 153 1.36 9.84 16.46
CA ALA A 153 0.67 10.73 15.53
C ALA A 153 1.51 12.00 15.28
N PHE A 154 1.20 12.71 14.18
CA PHE A 154 1.86 13.97 13.84
C PHE A 154 0.84 15.01 13.39
N CYS A 155 0.85 16.17 14.00
CA CYS A 155 -0.07 17.26 13.68
C CYS A 155 0.65 18.61 13.55
N SER A 156 -0.05 19.57 12.93
CA SER A 156 0.38 20.95 12.83
C SER A 156 0.35 21.65 14.22
N TYR A 157 0.89 22.85 14.27
CA TYR A 157 0.80 23.71 15.46
C TYR A 157 -0.64 24.00 15.89
N THR A 158 -1.56 24.05 14.97
CA THR A 158 -3.00 24.31 15.17
C THR A 158 -3.83 23.05 15.36
N GLY A 159 -3.22 21.87 15.25
CA GLY A 159 -3.81 20.58 15.59
C GLY A 159 -4.34 19.77 14.40
N GLU A 160 -4.21 20.27 13.16
CA GLU A 160 -4.59 19.51 11.97
C GLU A 160 -3.66 18.31 11.77
N ALA A 161 -4.22 17.19 11.37
CA ALA A 161 -3.47 15.97 11.08
C ALA A 161 -2.58 16.14 9.82
N LEU A 162 -1.27 16.01 10.00
CA LEU A 162 -0.26 16.00 8.94
C LEU A 162 0.33 14.62 8.71
N ASP A 163 -0.38 13.58 9.16
CA ASP A 163 0.03 12.18 9.12
C ASP A 163 -1.07 11.26 8.56
N GLN A 164 -0.78 9.97 8.52
CA GLN A 164 -1.72 8.93 8.12
C GLN A 164 -2.40 8.27 9.33
N LYS A 165 -1.77 8.31 10.51
CA LYS A 165 -2.24 7.61 11.71
C LYS A 165 -3.44 8.29 12.36
N THR A 166 -3.43 9.61 12.49
CA THR A 166 -4.53 10.34 13.15
C THR A 166 -5.88 10.08 12.48
N PRO A 167 -6.05 10.25 11.15
CA PRO A 167 -7.33 9.94 10.52
C PRO A 167 -7.67 8.44 10.59
N LEU A 168 -6.67 7.55 10.59
CA LEU A 168 -6.92 6.12 10.76
C LEU A 168 -7.56 5.82 12.11
N LEU A 169 -7.01 6.34 13.20
CA LEU A 169 -7.56 6.17 14.54
C LEU A 169 -8.98 6.75 14.66
N ARG A 170 -9.19 7.97 14.14
CA ARG A 170 -10.53 8.60 14.09
C ARG A 170 -11.55 7.74 13.31
N SER A 171 -11.16 7.15 12.19
CA SER A 171 -12.03 6.26 11.41
C SER A 171 -12.35 4.96 12.13
N MET A 172 -11.41 4.44 12.91
CA MET A 172 -11.62 3.25 13.74
C MET A 172 -12.61 3.51 14.87
N ASP A 173 -12.58 4.71 15.47
CA ASP A 173 -13.58 5.11 16.47
C ASP A 173 -14.96 5.24 15.84
N ALA A 174 -15.07 5.83 14.66
CA ALA A 174 -16.33 5.98 13.93
C ALA A 174 -16.99 4.61 13.63
N ILE A 175 -16.25 3.68 13.06
CA ILE A 175 -16.80 2.35 12.74
C ILE A 175 -17.10 1.54 13.99
N ASN A 176 -16.31 1.68 15.06
CA ASN A 176 -16.58 1.05 16.34
C ASN A 176 -17.95 1.48 16.90
N GLU A 177 -18.20 2.77 16.97
CA GLU A 177 -19.44 3.33 17.49
C GLU A 177 -20.66 2.82 16.71
N GLN A 178 -20.62 2.91 15.38
CA GLN A 178 -21.77 2.54 14.56
C GLN A 178 -21.98 1.02 14.48
N SER A 179 -20.90 0.23 14.52
CA SER A 179 -21.00 -1.24 14.59
C SER A 179 -21.65 -1.71 15.89
N LEU A 180 -21.34 -1.09 17.02
CA LEU A 180 -21.95 -1.42 18.30
C LEU A 180 -23.47 -1.12 18.31
N ARG A 181 -23.90 -0.05 17.61
CA ARG A 181 -25.34 0.22 17.42
C ARG A 181 -26.03 -0.91 16.67
N ILE A 182 -25.44 -1.36 15.54
CA ILE A 182 -25.97 -2.50 14.76
C ILE A 182 -26.03 -3.75 15.63
N LEU A 183 -24.96 -4.11 16.33
CA LEU A 183 -24.92 -5.29 17.19
C LEU A 183 -25.98 -5.27 18.29
N LYS A 184 -26.22 -4.09 18.87
CA LYS A 184 -27.25 -3.91 19.90
C LYS A 184 -28.65 -4.17 19.37
N LEU A 185 -28.94 -3.83 18.12
CA LEU A 185 -30.22 -4.13 17.46
C LEU A 185 -30.51 -5.65 17.40
N PHE A 186 -29.45 -6.44 17.23
CA PHE A 186 -29.50 -7.91 17.27
C PHE A 186 -29.40 -8.51 18.69
N GLY A 187 -29.52 -7.68 19.72
CA GLY A 187 -29.52 -8.13 21.11
C GLY A 187 -28.15 -8.47 21.67
N ASN A 188 -27.06 -8.09 21.02
CA ASN A 188 -25.71 -8.25 21.56
C ASN A 188 -25.51 -7.29 22.73
N THR A 189 -25.21 -7.85 23.91
CA THR A 189 -24.92 -7.10 25.15
C THR A 189 -23.53 -7.37 25.71
N THR A 190 -22.76 -8.25 25.07
CA THR A 190 -21.43 -8.69 25.55
C THR A 190 -20.30 -7.90 24.95
N SER A 191 -20.36 -7.60 23.65
CA SER A 191 -19.33 -6.88 22.95
C SER A 191 -19.27 -5.41 23.39
N LYS A 192 -18.09 -4.93 23.71
CA LYS A 192 -17.83 -3.55 24.18
C LYS A 192 -17.04 -2.73 23.17
N LYS A 193 -16.38 -3.39 22.25
CA LYS A 193 -15.58 -2.77 21.21
C LYS A 193 -15.65 -3.57 19.92
N VAL A 194 -15.70 -2.86 18.80
CA VAL A 194 -15.56 -3.43 17.46
C VAL A 194 -14.32 -2.80 16.82
N THR A 195 -13.49 -3.63 16.22
CA THR A 195 -12.24 -3.17 15.65
C THR A 195 -12.08 -3.73 14.24
N PRO A 196 -11.76 -2.87 13.25
CA PRO A 196 -11.34 -3.37 11.95
C PRO A 196 -10.04 -4.15 12.08
N SER A 197 -9.96 -5.29 11.41
CA SER A 197 -8.75 -6.10 11.30
C SER A 197 -8.27 -6.11 9.85
N VAL A 198 -6.94 -6.07 9.68
CA VAL A 198 -6.31 -5.97 8.36
C VAL A 198 -5.12 -6.92 8.25
N GLY A 199 -5.00 -7.55 7.08
CA GLY A 199 -3.82 -8.27 6.65
C GLY A 199 -3.41 -7.76 5.27
N ALA A 200 -2.27 -7.10 5.17
CA ALA A 200 -1.75 -6.57 3.91
C ALA A 200 -0.75 -7.56 3.31
N GLU A 201 -1.04 -8.08 2.13
CA GLU A 201 -0.14 -8.95 1.36
C GLU A 201 0.83 -8.06 0.58
N GLN A 202 2.10 -8.00 1.01
CA GLN A 202 3.10 -7.12 0.42
C GLN A 202 3.81 -7.78 -0.74
N GLU A 203 3.55 -7.31 -1.95
CA GLU A 203 4.35 -7.67 -3.12
C GLU A 203 5.56 -6.75 -3.28
N TYR A 204 6.63 -7.28 -3.88
CA TYR A 204 7.88 -6.54 -4.12
C TYR A 204 8.74 -7.22 -5.18
N PHE A 205 9.64 -6.44 -5.82
CA PHE A 205 10.67 -6.95 -6.72
C PHE A 205 12.03 -6.95 -6.04
N ILE A 206 12.85 -7.94 -6.37
CA ILE A 206 14.25 -8.04 -5.93
C ILE A 206 15.16 -8.05 -7.16
N VAL A 207 16.14 -7.16 -7.15
CA VAL A 207 17.17 -7.06 -8.19
C VAL A 207 18.57 -7.06 -7.60
N ASP A 208 19.56 -7.47 -8.39
CA ASP A 208 20.96 -7.40 -8.00
C ASP A 208 21.39 -5.94 -7.80
N ARG A 209 22.13 -5.68 -6.71
CA ARG A 209 22.56 -4.34 -6.34
C ARG A 209 23.54 -3.72 -7.32
N ASP A 210 24.49 -4.50 -7.85
CA ASP A 210 25.51 -3.98 -8.75
C ASP A 210 24.89 -3.54 -10.08
N LYS A 211 23.84 -4.25 -10.53
CA LYS A 211 23.05 -3.87 -11.71
C LYS A 211 22.15 -2.66 -11.44
N TYR A 212 21.51 -2.63 -10.26
CA TYR A 212 20.71 -1.49 -9.84
C TYR A 212 21.52 -0.18 -9.83
N LEU A 213 22.75 -0.22 -9.32
CA LEU A 213 23.61 0.97 -9.26
C LEU A 213 24.01 1.53 -10.64
N GLN A 214 23.88 0.75 -11.69
CA GLN A 214 24.07 1.16 -13.09
C GLN A 214 22.81 1.76 -13.72
N ARG A 215 21.65 1.67 -13.05
CA ARG A 215 20.35 2.14 -13.54
C ARG A 215 19.89 3.38 -12.79
N LYS A 216 20.20 4.56 -13.32
CA LYS A 216 19.81 5.84 -12.70
C LYS A 216 18.30 6.03 -12.61
N ASP A 217 17.53 5.47 -13.54
CA ASP A 217 16.08 5.49 -13.49
C ASP A 217 15.55 4.73 -12.25
N LEU A 218 16.06 3.54 -11.94
CA LEU A 218 15.68 2.81 -10.72
C LEU A 218 16.08 3.57 -9.46
N ILE A 219 17.26 4.23 -9.47
CA ILE A 219 17.75 4.99 -8.31
C ILE A 219 16.86 6.20 -8.02
N PHE A 220 16.46 6.97 -9.05
CA PHE A 220 15.75 8.23 -8.86
C PHE A 220 14.22 8.08 -8.83
N SER A 221 13.65 7.11 -9.57
CA SER A 221 12.21 6.96 -9.68
C SER A 221 11.66 5.62 -9.16
N GLY A 222 12.52 4.65 -8.85
CA GLY A 222 12.10 3.31 -8.42
C GLY A 222 11.59 2.43 -9.56
N ARG A 223 11.53 2.93 -10.80
CA ARG A 223 11.11 2.19 -11.99
C ARG A 223 12.04 2.41 -13.18
N THR A 224 12.04 1.46 -14.11
CA THR A 224 12.75 1.61 -15.37
C THR A 224 12.00 2.56 -16.30
N LEU A 225 12.71 3.58 -16.82
CA LEU A 225 12.17 4.56 -17.78
C LEU A 225 12.50 4.18 -19.22
N PHE A 226 13.47 3.30 -19.40
CA PHE A 226 13.85 2.66 -20.65
C PHE A 226 14.00 1.15 -20.43
N GLY A 227 13.77 0.36 -21.45
CA GLY A 227 13.99 -1.07 -21.42
C GLY A 227 13.12 -1.84 -22.41
N ALA A 228 13.78 -2.54 -23.35
CA ALA A 228 13.15 -3.48 -24.23
C ALA A 228 12.81 -4.78 -23.51
N MET A 229 11.75 -5.45 -23.95
CA MET A 229 11.38 -6.76 -23.41
C MET A 229 12.42 -7.82 -23.80
N PRO A 230 12.86 -8.66 -22.84
CA PRO A 230 13.76 -9.77 -23.14
C PRO A 230 12.99 -10.88 -23.90
N PRO A 231 13.73 -11.87 -24.48
CA PRO A 231 13.11 -13.00 -25.19
C PRO A 231 12.15 -13.82 -24.35
N LYS A 232 12.31 -13.78 -23.04
CA LYS A 232 11.42 -14.43 -22.07
C LYS A 232 10.98 -13.40 -21.03
N GLY A 233 9.67 -13.30 -20.83
CA GLY A 233 9.02 -12.55 -19.75
C GLY A 233 8.41 -13.51 -18.72
N GLN A 234 7.07 -13.49 -18.62
CA GLN A 234 6.29 -14.29 -17.68
C GLN A 234 5.38 -15.34 -18.36
N GLU A 235 5.59 -15.61 -19.65
CA GLU A 235 4.66 -16.35 -20.53
C GLU A 235 4.39 -17.80 -20.08
N LEU A 236 5.31 -18.40 -19.32
CA LEU A 236 5.19 -19.78 -18.88
C LEU A 236 4.69 -19.93 -17.43
N ASP A 237 4.49 -18.84 -16.72
CA ASP A 237 4.14 -18.79 -15.28
C ASP A 237 5.10 -19.64 -14.39
N ASP A 238 6.28 -19.94 -14.89
CA ASP A 238 7.25 -20.85 -14.27
C ASP A 238 8.00 -20.23 -13.09
N HIS A 239 7.91 -18.93 -12.90
CA HIS A 239 8.39 -18.26 -11.69
C HIS A 239 7.44 -18.48 -10.52
N TYR A 240 6.13 -18.33 -10.73
CA TYR A 240 5.11 -18.54 -9.68
C TYR A 240 5.12 -19.97 -9.13
N PHE A 241 5.20 -20.96 -10.02
CA PHE A 241 5.24 -22.39 -9.67
C PHE A 241 6.66 -22.92 -9.48
N GLY A 242 7.68 -22.06 -9.54
CA GLY A 242 9.07 -22.42 -9.39
C GLY A 242 9.55 -22.44 -7.94
N ASN A 243 10.73 -23.00 -7.74
CA ASN A 243 11.41 -22.95 -6.45
C ASN A 243 11.93 -21.53 -6.16
N ILE A 244 11.90 -21.13 -4.90
CA ILE A 244 12.60 -19.92 -4.45
C ILE A 244 14.10 -20.15 -4.58
N ARG A 245 14.79 -19.26 -5.31
CA ARG A 245 16.24 -19.36 -5.50
C ARG A 245 16.98 -19.19 -4.17
N GLU A 246 18.11 -19.89 -4.00
CA GLU A 246 18.90 -19.90 -2.76
C GLU A 246 19.24 -18.50 -2.20
N ARG A 247 19.65 -17.58 -3.05
CA ARG A 247 19.98 -16.20 -2.65
C ARG A 247 18.76 -15.47 -2.11
N ILE A 248 17.61 -15.66 -2.77
CA ILE A 248 16.33 -15.08 -2.35
C ILE A 248 15.82 -15.76 -1.07
N ALA A 249 15.94 -17.07 -0.95
CA ALA A 249 15.55 -17.81 0.26
C ALA A 249 16.36 -17.34 1.48
N SER A 250 17.66 -17.08 1.32
CA SER A 250 18.51 -16.53 2.38
C SER A 250 18.06 -15.12 2.79
N PHE A 251 17.76 -14.25 1.83
CA PHE A 251 17.19 -12.93 2.08
C PHE A 251 15.86 -13.02 2.81
N MET A 252 14.91 -13.83 2.32
CA MET A 252 13.58 -13.99 2.93
C MET A 252 13.66 -14.52 4.36
N LYS A 253 14.60 -15.43 4.66
CA LYS A 253 14.84 -15.93 6.00
C LYS A 253 15.22 -14.81 6.95
N ASP A 254 16.13 -13.93 6.55
CA ASP A 254 16.59 -12.83 7.40
C ASP A 254 15.51 -11.75 7.57
N VAL A 255 14.72 -11.49 6.53
CA VAL A 255 13.50 -10.64 6.62
C VAL A 255 12.53 -11.19 7.66
N ASN A 256 12.21 -12.48 7.60
CA ASN A 256 11.31 -13.11 8.56
C ASN A 256 11.84 -13.00 9.99
N ASN A 257 13.13 -13.26 10.20
CA ASN A 257 13.76 -13.17 11.52
C ASN A 257 13.64 -11.77 12.13
N GLU A 258 13.90 -10.73 11.36
CA GLU A 258 13.75 -9.34 11.83
C GLU A 258 12.29 -8.96 12.10
N LEU A 259 11.39 -9.36 11.21
CA LEU A 259 9.96 -9.09 11.37
C LEU A 259 9.38 -9.81 12.59
N TRP A 260 9.75 -11.08 12.84
CA TRP A 260 9.30 -11.81 14.01
C TRP A 260 9.80 -11.17 15.32
N LYS A 261 11.06 -10.73 15.37
CA LYS A 261 11.59 -9.99 16.53
C LYS A 261 10.80 -8.69 16.79
N LEU A 262 10.35 -8.03 15.73
CA LEU A 262 9.52 -6.82 15.79
C LEU A 262 8.01 -7.11 16.00
N GLY A 263 7.64 -8.37 16.25
CA GLY A 263 6.25 -8.76 16.51
C GLY A 263 5.35 -8.78 15.27
N VAL A 264 5.92 -8.66 14.08
CA VAL A 264 5.18 -8.81 12.83
C VAL A 264 5.05 -10.28 12.49
N SER A 265 3.81 -10.78 12.42
CA SER A 265 3.51 -12.19 12.16
C SER A 265 3.59 -12.54 10.67
N ALA A 266 4.76 -12.30 10.06
CA ALA A 266 5.07 -12.74 8.70
C ALA A 266 4.92 -14.27 8.60
N LYS A 267 4.02 -14.74 7.72
CA LYS A 267 3.63 -16.15 7.65
C LYS A 267 3.90 -16.78 6.30
N THR A 268 3.50 -16.13 5.23
CA THR A 268 3.58 -16.68 3.88
C THR A 268 4.59 -15.89 3.06
N GLN A 269 5.40 -16.61 2.30
CA GLN A 269 6.30 -16.03 1.29
C GLN A 269 6.33 -16.95 0.09
N HIS A 270 6.30 -16.37 -1.10
CA HIS A 270 6.38 -17.13 -2.35
C HIS A 270 6.83 -16.24 -3.51
N ASN A 271 7.12 -16.88 -4.65
CA ASN A 271 7.32 -16.18 -5.90
C ASN A 271 5.98 -15.75 -6.50
N GLU A 272 5.98 -14.61 -7.17
CA GLU A 272 4.87 -14.11 -7.97
C GLU A 272 5.05 -14.40 -9.47
N VAL A 273 4.05 -14.09 -10.30
CA VAL A 273 4.07 -14.43 -11.74
C VAL A 273 5.19 -13.71 -12.47
N ALA A 274 5.39 -12.42 -12.25
CA ALA A 274 6.48 -11.69 -12.87
C ALA A 274 7.85 -12.18 -12.38
N PRO A 275 8.84 -12.32 -13.26
CA PRO A 275 10.21 -12.65 -12.85
C PRO A 275 10.74 -11.62 -11.83
N ALA A 276 11.52 -12.10 -10.88
CA ALA A 276 12.08 -11.30 -9.76
C ALA A 276 11.03 -10.70 -8.79
N LYS A 277 9.74 -11.01 -8.95
CA LYS A 277 8.67 -10.57 -8.06
C LYS A 277 8.34 -11.62 -7.00
N HIS A 278 8.13 -11.16 -5.77
CA HIS A 278 7.83 -12.01 -4.61
C HIS A 278 6.73 -11.36 -3.76
N GLU A 279 6.14 -12.16 -2.85
CA GLU A 279 5.13 -11.70 -1.91
C GLU A 279 5.45 -12.16 -0.49
N LEU A 280 5.09 -11.30 0.48
CA LEU A 280 5.07 -11.61 1.90
C LEU A 280 3.68 -11.28 2.46
N ALA A 281 3.03 -12.26 3.07
CA ALA A 281 1.73 -12.09 3.69
C ALA A 281 1.80 -12.35 5.21
N PRO A 282 1.43 -11.37 6.06
CA PRO A 282 1.33 -11.55 7.50
C PRO A 282 -0.02 -12.14 7.90
N ILE A 283 -0.11 -12.64 9.12
CA ILE A 283 -1.41 -12.84 9.78
C ILE A 283 -2.02 -11.47 10.05
N TYR A 284 -3.33 -11.35 9.87
CA TYR A 284 -4.07 -10.11 10.13
C TYR A 284 -3.92 -9.63 11.59
N ALA A 285 -3.97 -8.33 11.78
CA ALA A 285 -3.93 -7.67 13.08
C ALA A 285 -4.97 -6.54 13.13
N GLN A 286 -5.12 -5.91 14.29
CA GLN A 286 -5.89 -4.67 14.42
C GLN A 286 -5.39 -3.63 13.41
N CYS A 287 -6.28 -2.91 12.78
CA CYS A 287 -6.00 -2.04 11.63
C CYS A 287 -4.85 -1.05 11.88
N ASN A 288 -4.79 -0.40 13.04
CA ASN A 288 -3.69 0.52 13.39
C ASN A 288 -2.34 -0.22 13.48
N THR A 289 -2.30 -1.33 14.22
CA THR A 289 -1.07 -2.15 14.35
C THR A 289 -0.68 -2.77 13.01
N ALA A 290 -1.64 -3.24 12.22
CA ALA A 290 -1.37 -3.78 10.88
C ALA A 290 -0.76 -2.73 9.93
N THR A 291 -1.20 -1.48 10.06
CA THR A 291 -0.65 -0.36 9.28
C THR A 291 0.80 -0.08 9.67
N ASP A 292 1.12 0.01 10.95
CA ASP A 292 2.49 0.16 11.43
C ASP A 292 3.36 -1.04 11.04
N ASN A 293 2.85 -2.27 11.19
CA ASN A 293 3.54 -3.49 10.77
C ASN A 293 3.86 -3.51 9.27
N ASN A 294 2.97 -2.99 8.42
CA ASN A 294 3.24 -2.90 6.98
C ASN A 294 4.34 -1.87 6.68
N GLN A 295 4.37 -0.73 7.36
CA GLN A 295 5.48 0.23 7.25
C GLN A 295 6.81 -0.40 7.68
N LEU A 296 6.85 -1.12 8.79
CA LEU A 296 8.03 -1.86 9.23
C LEU A 296 8.44 -2.93 8.22
N THR A 297 7.48 -3.65 7.65
CA THR A 297 7.75 -4.65 6.60
C THR A 297 8.46 -4.03 5.40
N MET A 298 7.98 -2.88 4.91
CA MET A 298 8.61 -2.18 3.79
C MET A 298 10.03 -1.71 4.12
N GLU A 299 10.27 -1.21 5.35
CA GLU A 299 11.60 -0.83 5.81
C GLU A 299 12.55 -2.01 5.91
N VAL A 300 12.11 -3.11 6.54
CA VAL A 300 12.90 -4.33 6.74
C VAL A 300 13.27 -4.95 5.39
N LEU A 301 12.32 -5.07 4.46
CA LEU A 301 12.58 -5.57 3.11
C LEU A 301 13.72 -4.82 2.43
N LYS A 302 13.70 -3.49 2.45
CA LYS A 302 14.76 -2.66 1.86
C LYS A 302 16.12 -2.83 2.56
N LYS A 303 16.14 -2.80 3.90
CA LYS A 303 17.38 -2.89 4.69
C LYS A 303 18.03 -4.27 4.57
N VAL A 304 17.24 -5.33 4.65
CA VAL A 304 17.75 -6.71 4.54
C VAL A 304 18.24 -6.99 3.13
N ALA A 305 17.50 -6.57 2.09
CA ALA A 305 17.94 -6.71 0.70
C ALA A 305 19.35 -6.12 0.51
N TYR A 306 19.57 -4.92 1.03
CA TYR A 306 20.86 -4.26 0.91
C TYR A 306 22.02 -5.03 1.55
N ARG A 307 21.79 -5.73 2.68
CA ARG A 307 22.78 -6.62 3.33
C ARG A 307 23.11 -7.86 2.50
N HIS A 308 22.16 -8.32 1.68
CA HIS A 308 22.34 -9.46 0.76
C HIS A 308 22.89 -9.06 -0.62
N ASN A 309 23.41 -7.85 -0.76
CA ASN A 309 23.80 -7.27 -2.06
C ASN A 309 22.65 -7.30 -3.09
N LEU A 310 21.42 -7.07 -2.59
CA LEU A 310 20.19 -6.99 -3.35
C LEU A 310 19.56 -5.61 -3.14
N VAL A 311 18.57 -5.27 -3.97
CA VAL A 311 17.71 -4.09 -3.78
C VAL A 311 16.25 -4.53 -3.89
N CYS A 312 15.46 -4.14 -2.91
CA CYS A 312 14.01 -4.31 -2.93
C CYS A 312 13.35 -3.09 -3.58
N LEU A 313 12.63 -3.33 -4.67
CA LEU A 313 11.83 -2.33 -5.37
C LEU A 313 10.37 -2.47 -4.94
N LEU A 314 9.83 -1.41 -4.35
CA LEU A 314 8.44 -1.33 -3.92
C LEU A 314 7.56 -0.49 -4.87
N HIS A 315 8.12 0.00 -5.97
CA HIS A 315 7.33 0.70 -6.99
C HIS A 315 6.26 -0.23 -7.59
N GLU A 316 5.10 0.31 -7.94
CA GLU A 316 3.95 -0.44 -8.45
C GLU A 316 4.21 -1.07 -9.82
N LYS A 317 5.10 -0.48 -10.63
CA LYS A 317 5.45 -0.96 -11.97
C LYS A 317 6.93 -0.73 -12.28
N PRO A 318 7.86 -1.47 -11.66
CA PRO A 318 9.30 -1.28 -11.90
C PRO A 318 9.69 -1.63 -13.33
N PHE A 319 8.99 -2.60 -13.95
CA PHE A 319 9.25 -3.08 -15.30
C PHE A 319 7.98 -3.02 -16.15
N ALA A 320 8.05 -2.42 -17.33
CA ALA A 320 6.96 -2.45 -18.29
C ALA A 320 6.79 -3.87 -18.87
N GLY A 321 5.57 -4.22 -19.30
CA GLY A 321 5.28 -5.48 -19.98
C GLY A 321 5.11 -6.72 -19.10
N VAL A 322 5.40 -6.64 -17.80
CA VAL A 322 5.16 -7.73 -16.83
C VAL A 322 4.23 -7.27 -15.70
N ASN A 323 3.74 -8.19 -14.87
CA ASN A 323 2.88 -7.84 -13.73
C ASN A 323 3.56 -6.79 -12.83
N GLY A 324 2.77 -5.85 -12.33
CA GLY A 324 3.20 -4.89 -11.33
C GLY A 324 3.14 -5.44 -9.90
N SER A 325 3.34 -4.57 -8.94
CA SER A 325 3.36 -4.86 -7.50
C SER A 325 2.30 -4.05 -6.76
N GLY A 326 1.56 -4.70 -5.88
CA GLY A 326 0.54 -4.08 -5.06
C GLY A 326 0.53 -4.62 -3.63
N LYS A 327 -0.56 -4.30 -2.93
CA LYS A 327 -0.94 -4.91 -1.66
C LYS A 327 -2.39 -5.30 -1.73
N HIS A 328 -2.69 -6.57 -1.44
CA HIS A 328 -4.07 -6.94 -1.19
C HIS A 328 -4.40 -6.60 0.27
N ASN A 329 -5.27 -5.61 0.45
CA ASN A 329 -5.68 -5.16 1.77
C ASN A 329 -6.90 -5.98 2.22
N ASN A 330 -6.63 -7.07 2.94
CA ASN A 330 -7.67 -7.93 3.52
C ASN A 330 -8.28 -7.23 4.74
N TRP A 331 -9.54 -6.83 4.65
CA TRP A 331 -10.24 -6.05 5.66
C TRP A 331 -11.47 -6.79 6.20
N SER A 332 -11.62 -6.80 7.52
CA SER A 332 -12.76 -7.36 8.24
C SER A 332 -13.09 -6.56 9.49
N ILE A 333 -14.22 -6.86 10.15
CA ILE A 333 -14.70 -6.17 11.35
C ILE A 333 -14.94 -7.21 12.44
N THR A 334 -14.25 -7.09 13.57
CA THR A 334 -14.30 -8.10 14.64
C THR A 334 -14.56 -7.44 16.00
N THR A 335 -15.39 -8.06 16.81
CA THR A 335 -15.66 -7.64 18.19
C THR A 335 -14.54 -8.05 19.13
N ASP A 336 -14.48 -7.42 20.31
CA ASP A 336 -13.51 -7.74 21.36
C ASP A 336 -13.72 -9.15 22.00
N ASP A 337 -14.89 -9.74 21.81
CA ASP A 337 -15.21 -11.13 22.19
C ASP A 337 -15.14 -12.14 21.02
N GLY A 338 -14.60 -11.70 19.86
CA GLY A 338 -14.17 -12.58 18.77
C GLY A 338 -15.22 -12.86 17.69
N ILE A 339 -16.32 -12.11 17.64
CA ILE A 339 -17.33 -12.25 16.58
C ILE A 339 -16.85 -11.46 15.35
N ASN A 340 -16.70 -12.13 14.20
CA ASN A 340 -16.47 -11.49 12.92
C ASN A 340 -17.81 -11.16 12.26
N LEU A 341 -18.08 -9.88 12.01
CA LEU A 341 -19.35 -9.41 11.43
C LEU A 341 -19.51 -9.82 9.94
N LEU A 342 -18.42 -10.18 9.28
CA LEU A 342 -18.39 -10.66 7.90
C LEU A 342 -18.33 -12.20 7.79
N GLU A 343 -18.60 -12.94 8.88
CA GLU A 343 -18.65 -14.39 8.86
C GLU A 343 -20.06 -14.88 8.42
N PRO A 344 -20.19 -15.45 7.20
CA PRO A 344 -21.50 -15.87 6.68
C PRO A 344 -22.07 -17.11 7.39
N GLY A 345 -21.22 -17.89 8.05
CA GLY A 345 -21.61 -19.16 8.65
C GLY A 345 -21.84 -20.26 7.61
N LYS A 346 -22.54 -21.33 8.05
CA LYS A 346 -22.83 -22.49 7.19
C LYS A 346 -24.03 -22.27 6.27
N THR A 347 -24.97 -21.44 6.71
CA THR A 347 -26.21 -21.11 6.01
C THR A 347 -26.33 -19.60 5.88
N PRO A 348 -25.62 -18.97 4.89
CA PRO A 348 -25.63 -17.53 4.74
C PRO A 348 -27.01 -16.91 4.60
N HIS A 349 -27.96 -17.61 3.98
CA HIS A 349 -29.32 -17.16 3.78
C HIS A 349 -30.13 -17.01 5.09
N ASP A 350 -29.76 -17.72 6.18
CA ASP A 350 -30.38 -17.61 7.50
C ASP A 350 -29.70 -16.57 8.41
N ASN A 351 -28.49 -16.11 8.04
CA ASN A 351 -27.71 -15.21 8.87
C ASN A 351 -28.08 -13.74 8.60
N ILE A 352 -29.18 -13.30 9.17
CA ILE A 352 -29.73 -11.95 8.94
C ILE A 352 -28.76 -10.84 9.33
N GLN A 353 -28.03 -11.00 10.44
CA GLN A 353 -27.00 -10.01 10.83
C GLN A 353 -25.90 -9.89 9.77
N PHE A 354 -25.40 -11.01 9.27
CA PHE A 354 -24.40 -11.01 8.19
C PHE A 354 -24.95 -10.36 6.92
N LEU A 355 -26.19 -10.70 6.51
CA LEU A 355 -26.81 -10.14 5.30
C LEU A 355 -26.98 -8.62 5.42
N LEU A 356 -27.38 -8.12 6.60
CA LEU A 356 -27.46 -6.67 6.84
C LEU A 356 -26.09 -5.99 6.73
N VAL A 357 -25.04 -6.58 7.34
CA VAL A 357 -23.67 -6.08 7.27
C VAL A 357 -23.14 -6.10 5.83
N LEU A 358 -23.39 -7.20 5.09
CA LEU A 358 -23.02 -7.32 3.67
C LEU A 358 -23.69 -6.22 2.83
N GLY A 359 -25.00 -6.03 3.01
CA GLY A 359 -25.75 -4.97 2.33
C GLY A 359 -25.25 -3.57 2.68
N ALA A 360 -24.86 -3.34 3.93
CA ALA A 360 -24.28 -2.07 4.36
C ALA A 360 -22.93 -1.80 3.71
N VAL A 361 -22.05 -2.80 3.61
CA VAL A 361 -20.76 -2.67 2.89
C VAL A 361 -21.01 -2.43 1.41
N MET A 362 -21.97 -3.13 0.80
CA MET A 362 -22.32 -2.94 -0.62
C MET A 362 -22.81 -1.51 -0.88
N LYS A 363 -23.70 -0.98 -0.04
CA LYS A 363 -24.14 0.43 -0.09
C LYS A 363 -22.97 1.40 0.03
N ALA A 364 -22.09 1.19 1.02
CA ALA A 364 -20.94 2.04 1.28
C ALA A 364 -20.04 2.13 0.04
N VAL A 365 -19.68 1.00 -0.54
CA VAL A 365 -18.79 0.93 -1.70
C VAL A 365 -19.45 1.50 -2.96
N ASP A 366 -20.72 1.23 -3.19
CA ASP A 366 -21.46 1.78 -4.33
C ASP A 366 -21.61 3.31 -4.24
N THR A 367 -21.92 3.82 -3.05
CA THR A 367 -22.12 5.25 -2.83
C THR A 367 -20.83 6.04 -2.95
N HIS A 368 -19.71 5.46 -2.47
CA HIS A 368 -18.41 6.14 -2.36
C HIS A 368 -17.32 5.46 -3.20
N ALA A 369 -17.67 4.88 -4.35
CA ALA A 369 -16.73 4.21 -5.24
C ALA A 369 -15.60 5.15 -5.72
N ASP A 370 -15.92 6.42 -5.97
CA ASP A 370 -14.97 7.47 -6.32
C ASP A 370 -13.93 7.72 -5.22
N LEU A 371 -14.37 7.82 -3.98
CA LEU A 371 -13.52 8.04 -2.82
C LEU A 371 -12.67 6.80 -2.49
N LEU A 372 -13.23 5.60 -2.63
CA LEU A 372 -12.49 4.36 -2.46
C LEU A 372 -11.40 4.21 -3.54
N ARG A 373 -11.70 4.56 -4.79
CA ARG A 373 -10.70 4.59 -5.86
C ARG A 373 -9.59 5.61 -5.56
N GLU A 374 -9.96 6.79 -5.05
CA GLU A 374 -8.99 7.83 -4.67
C GLU A 374 -8.04 7.34 -3.60
N SER A 375 -8.52 6.58 -2.61
CA SER A 375 -7.72 6.08 -1.48
C SER A 375 -6.54 5.18 -1.89
N ALA A 376 -6.58 4.62 -3.09
CA ALA A 376 -5.51 3.81 -3.68
C ALA A 376 -4.86 4.52 -4.88
N SER A 377 -5.00 5.84 -5.00
CA SER A 377 -4.41 6.60 -6.10
C SER A 377 -2.98 7.02 -5.78
N CYS A 378 -2.04 6.58 -6.60
CA CYS A 378 -0.65 7.03 -6.61
C CYS A 378 -0.10 7.02 -8.04
N VAL A 379 1.03 7.67 -8.24
CA VAL A 379 1.69 7.76 -9.56
C VAL A 379 1.99 6.38 -10.13
N GLY A 380 2.47 5.46 -9.30
CA GLY A 380 2.80 4.10 -9.71
C GLY A 380 1.59 3.29 -10.19
N ASN A 381 0.43 3.47 -9.56
CA ASN A 381 -0.80 2.81 -9.96
C ASN A 381 -1.35 3.26 -11.32
N ASP A 382 -1.03 4.46 -11.78
CA ASP A 382 -1.35 4.90 -13.15
C ASP A 382 -0.64 4.04 -14.22
N HIS A 383 0.44 3.35 -13.86
CA HIS A 383 1.16 2.41 -14.72
C HIS A 383 0.76 0.94 -14.51
N ARG A 384 0.18 0.62 -13.34
CA ARG A 384 -0.12 -0.77 -12.92
C ARG A 384 -1.55 -1.18 -13.20
N LEU A 385 -2.55 -0.32 -12.90
CA LEU A 385 -3.96 -0.70 -12.93
C LEU A 385 -4.47 -1.05 -14.34
N GLY A 386 -5.38 -2.00 -14.40
CA GLY A 386 -6.13 -2.38 -15.61
C GLY A 386 -5.57 -3.56 -16.40
N ALA A 387 -4.46 -4.18 -15.98
CA ALA A 387 -3.90 -5.35 -16.63
C ALA A 387 -2.98 -6.15 -15.70
N ASN A 388 -2.68 -7.40 -16.08
CA ASN A 388 -1.65 -8.21 -15.42
C ASN A 388 -1.88 -8.34 -13.89
N GLU A 389 -3.02 -8.90 -13.49
CA GLU A 389 -3.46 -9.11 -12.10
C GLU A 389 -3.77 -7.84 -11.29
N ALA A 390 -3.57 -6.65 -11.83
CA ALA A 390 -4.00 -5.42 -11.21
C ALA A 390 -5.45 -5.08 -11.63
N PRO A 391 -6.34 -4.74 -10.68
CA PRO A 391 -7.75 -4.48 -11.00
C PRO A 391 -7.91 -3.28 -11.94
N PRO A 392 -9.03 -3.21 -12.69
CA PRO A 392 -9.35 -2.04 -13.50
C PRO A 392 -9.65 -0.83 -12.62
N ALA A 393 -9.62 0.37 -13.22
CA ALA A 393 -9.85 1.64 -12.52
C ALA A 393 -11.34 1.90 -12.17
N VAL A 394 -12.20 0.93 -12.37
CA VAL A 394 -13.62 0.92 -11.96
C VAL A 394 -13.75 0.10 -10.69
N ILE A 395 -14.28 0.69 -9.63
CA ILE A 395 -14.63 -0.06 -8.42
C ILE A 395 -15.85 -0.95 -8.72
N SER A 396 -15.71 -2.25 -8.48
CA SER A 396 -16.80 -3.23 -8.47
C SER A 396 -16.57 -4.22 -7.35
N MET A 397 -17.64 -4.91 -6.95
CA MET A 397 -17.61 -5.89 -5.85
C MET A 397 -17.84 -7.29 -6.40
N PHE A 398 -16.97 -8.23 -6.00
CA PHE A 398 -17.16 -9.66 -6.26
C PHE A 398 -17.71 -10.34 -4.99
N LEU A 399 -18.84 -11.02 -5.12
CA LEU A 399 -19.47 -11.79 -4.04
C LEU A 399 -19.26 -13.29 -4.18
N GLY A 400 -19.10 -13.77 -5.40
CA GLY A 400 -19.05 -15.18 -5.76
C GLY A 400 -20.45 -15.83 -5.84
N GLU A 401 -20.49 -17.02 -6.45
CA GLU A 401 -21.75 -17.70 -6.82
C GLU A 401 -22.74 -17.90 -5.65
N GLN A 402 -22.23 -18.30 -4.47
CA GLN A 402 -23.11 -18.61 -3.33
C GLN A 402 -23.82 -17.37 -2.79
N LEU A 403 -23.07 -16.27 -2.56
CA LEU A 403 -23.66 -15.04 -2.01
C LEU A 403 -24.49 -14.30 -3.06
N GLU A 404 -24.06 -14.32 -4.32
CA GLU A 404 -24.84 -13.76 -5.41
C GLU A 404 -26.20 -14.44 -5.55
N ASP A 405 -26.25 -15.78 -5.46
CA ASP A 405 -27.51 -16.53 -5.47
C ASP A 405 -28.45 -16.09 -4.30
N VAL A 406 -27.90 -15.94 -3.09
CA VAL A 406 -28.68 -15.46 -1.92
C VAL A 406 -29.20 -14.04 -2.13
N VAL A 407 -28.34 -13.15 -2.63
CA VAL A 407 -28.71 -11.75 -2.93
C VAL A 407 -29.82 -11.69 -3.99
N MET A 408 -29.69 -12.47 -5.06
CA MET A 408 -30.70 -12.52 -6.12
C MET A 408 -32.03 -13.10 -5.66
N GLN A 409 -32.02 -14.12 -4.79
CA GLN A 409 -33.24 -14.63 -4.18
C GLN A 409 -33.98 -13.53 -3.39
N LEU A 410 -33.27 -12.73 -2.60
CA LEU A 410 -33.84 -11.61 -1.83
C LEU A 410 -34.38 -10.50 -2.74
N ILE A 411 -33.69 -10.17 -3.83
CA ILE A 411 -34.14 -9.17 -4.81
C ILE A 411 -35.39 -9.65 -5.54
N ASP A 412 -35.36 -10.86 -6.13
CA ASP A 412 -36.39 -11.35 -7.06
C ASP A 412 -37.63 -11.88 -6.35
N LYS A 413 -37.44 -12.61 -5.23
CA LYS A 413 -38.51 -13.30 -4.53
C LYS A 413 -38.91 -12.64 -3.20
N GLY A 414 -38.05 -11.75 -2.71
CA GLY A 414 -38.19 -11.07 -1.43
C GLY A 414 -37.76 -11.91 -0.23
N ASP A 415 -37.33 -13.15 -0.42
CA ASP A 415 -36.86 -14.04 0.64
C ASP A 415 -35.82 -15.01 0.07
N ALA A 416 -34.79 -15.34 0.87
CA ALA A 416 -33.81 -16.33 0.53
C ALA A 416 -34.01 -17.61 1.35
N THR A 417 -34.37 -18.70 0.69
CA THR A 417 -34.75 -19.96 1.34
C THR A 417 -33.70 -21.05 1.26
N SER A 418 -32.59 -20.78 0.54
CA SER A 418 -31.50 -21.73 0.34
C SER A 418 -30.21 -21.04 -0.01
N SER A 419 -29.12 -21.74 0.18
CA SER A 419 -27.79 -21.34 -0.35
C SER A 419 -27.11 -22.53 -0.99
N ILE A 420 -26.28 -22.25 -1.99
CA ILE A 420 -25.49 -23.26 -2.70
C ILE A 420 -24.62 -24.00 -1.70
N GLN A 421 -24.76 -25.33 -1.63
CA GLN A 421 -23.98 -26.16 -0.70
C GLN A 421 -22.59 -26.43 -1.25
N LYS A 422 -21.61 -26.38 -0.36
CA LYS A 422 -20.22 -26.76 -0.68
C LYS A 422 -20.16 -28.23 -1.03
N GLY A 423 -19.71 -28.54 -2.25
CA GLY A 423 -19.49 -29.92 -2.70
C GLY A 423 -18.13 -30.47 -2.21
N LYS A 424 -17.95 -31.79 -2.35
CA LYS A 424 -16.65 -32.43 -2.21
C LYS A 424 -15.97 -32.55 -3.57
N LEU A 425 -14.71 -32.16 -3.62
CA LEU A 425 -13.84 -32.40 -4.77
C LEU A 425 -13.21 -33.79 -4.62
N LYS A 426 -13.49 -34.67 -5.57
CA LYS A 426 -12.86 -35.99 -5.66
C LYS A 426 -11.79 -35.94 -6.74
N THR A 427 -10.56 -36.17 -6.37
CA THR A 427 -9.44 -36.20 -7.33
C THR A 427 -9.42 -37.46 -8.21
N GLY A 428 -10.18 -38.49 -7.83
CA GLY A 428 -10.20 -39.80 -8.52
C GLY A 428 -9.05 -40.71 -8.14
N ALA A 429 -8.07 -40.25 -7.38
CA ALA A 429 -6.97 -41.04 -6.86
C ALA A 429 -7.30 -41.62 -5.49
N SER A 430 -7.25 -42.95 -5.31
CA SER A 430 -7.65 -43.64 -4.07
C SER A 430 -6.80 -43.29 -2.86
N THR A 431 -5.59 -42.74 -3.06
CA THR A 431 -4.66 -42.34 -2.01
C THR A 431 -4.80 -40.90 -1.58
N LEU A 432 -5.60 -40.11 -2.28
CA LEU A 432 -5.84 -38.71 -1.95
C LEU A 432 -7.15 -38.54 -1.20
N PRO A 433 -7.20 -37.67 -0.18
CA PRO A 433 -8.42 -37.39 0.54
C PRO A 433 -9.42 -36.63 -0.32
N ASP A 434 -10.71 -36.79 -0.02
CA ASP A 434 -11.76 -35.90 -0.51
C ASP A 434 -11.52 -34.49 0.06
N LEU A 435 -11.49 -33.48 -0.80
CA LEU A 435 -11.33 -32.08 -0.41
C LEU A 435 -12.70 -31.40 -0.33
N ASN A 436 -12.91 -30.55 0.67
CA ASN A 436 -14.06 -29.66 0.66
C ASN A 436 -13.86 -28.60 -0.41
N LYS A 437 -14.81 -28.48 -1.33
CA LYS A 437 -14.79 -27.41 -2.33
C LYS A 437 -15.17 -26.09 -1.67
N ASP A 438 -14.44 -25.01 -1.95
CA ASP A 438 -14.89 -23.67 -1.57
C ASP A 438 -16.20 -23.34 -2.30
N ALA A 439 -17.04 -22.53 -1.67
CA ALA A 439 -18.35 -22.19 -2.23
C ALA A 439 -18.24 -21.30 -3.48
N THR A 440 -17.11 -20.62 -3.66
CA THR A 440 -16.85 -19.68 -4.74
C THR A 440 -15.43 -19.80 -5.21
N ASP A 441 -15.20 -19.59 -6.51
CA ASP A 441 -13.86 -19.40 -7.06
C ASP A 441 -13.43 -17.94 -6.83
N ARG A 442 -12.12 -17.67 -6.89
CA ARG A 442 -11.57 -16.31 -6.74
C ARG A 442 -11.63 -15.59 -8.09
N ASN A 443 -12.20 -14.38 -8.11
CA ASN A 443 -12.08 -13.49 -9.25
C ASN A 443 -10.90 -12.53 -9.06
N ARG A 444 -9.77 -12.84 -9.68
CA ARG A 444 -8.55 -12.04 -9.56
C ARG A 444 -8.63 -10.66 -10.22
N THR A 445 -9.63 -10.43 -11.07
CA THR A 445 -9.81 -9.13 -11.74
C THR A 445 -10.68 -8.16 -10.94
N SER A 446 -11.35 -8.61 -9.86
CA SER A 446 -12.18 -7.74 -9.04
C SER A 446 -11.35 -6.84 -8.12
N PRO A 447 -11.62 -5.54 -8.08
CA PRO A 447 -10.93 -4.61 -7.18
C PRO A 447 -11.32 -4.78 -5.71
N PHE A 448 -12.53 -5.26 -5.42
CA PHE A 448 -13.05 -5.45 -4.07
C PHE A 448 -13.82 -6.77 -3.98
N ALA A 449 -13.17 -7.80 -3.45
CA ALA A 449 -13.67 -9.17 -3.48
C ALA A 449 -13.98 -9.71 -2.08
N PHE A 450 -15.16 -10.34 -1.93
CA PHE A 450 -15.46 -11.11 -0.72
C PHE A 450 -14.73 -12.46 -0.77
N THR A 451 -13.93 -12.75 0.26
CA THR A 451 -13.10 -13.96 0.32
C THR A 451 -13.33 -14.75 1.61
N GLY A 452 -14.56 -15.24 1.78
CA GLY A 452 -14.95 -16.12 2.86
C GLY A 452 -15.49 -15.42 4.10
N ASN A 453 -14.75 -14.54 4.74
CA ASN A 453 -15.16 -13.78 5.93
C ASN A 453 -14.50 -12.39 6.01
N LYS A 454 -14.08 -11.87 4.88
CA LYS A 454 -13.42 -10.58 4.74
C LYS A 454 -13.57 -10.05 3.32
N PHE A 455 -13.34 -8.78 3.12
CA PHE A 455 -13.15 -8.18 1.82
C PHE A 455 -11.67 -7.94 1.54
N GLU A 456 -11.28 -8.19 0.32
CA GLU A 456 -9.93 -7.99 -0.20
C GLU A 456 -9.96 -6.81 -1.17
N PHE A 457 -9.37 -5.68 -0.76
CA PHE A 457 -9.20 -4.50 -1.60
C PHE A 457 -7.84 -4.55 -2.30
N ARG A 458 -7.84 -4.78 -3.62
CA ARG A 458 -6.65 -5.14 -4.41
C ARG A 458 -5.95 -3.98 -5.11
N MET A 459 -6.42 -2.75 -4.90
CA MET A 459 -5.90 -1.59 -5.65
C MET A 459 -4.72 -0.90 -4.98
N VAL A 460 -4.45 -1.13 -3.70
CA VAL A 460 -3.38 -0.41 -2.98
C VAL A 460 -2.03 -0.67 -3.62
N GLY A 461 -1.25 0.38 -3.87
CA GLY A 461 0.08 0.30 -4.44
C GLY A 461 1.11 -0.33 -3.51
N SER A 462 2.12 -0.98 -4.06
CA SER A 462 3.17 -1.64 -3.28
C SER A 462 3.96 -0.67 -2.40
N SER A 463 4.20 0.55 -2.85
CA SER A 463 4.91 1.58 -2.10
C SER A 463 4.05 2.36 -1.11
N ASP A 464 2.72 2.27 -1.24
CA ASP A 464 1.79 3.09 -0.46
C ASP A 464 1.60 2.58 0.97
N SER A 465 1.21 3.49 1.87
CA SER A 465 0.60 3.13 3.15
C SER A 465 -0.80 2.55 2.91
N ILE A 466 -1.17 1.54 3.72
CA ILE A 466 -2.55 1.02 3.71
C ILE A 466 -3.53 1.92 4.49
N ALA A 467 -3.04 2.94 5.19
CA ALA A 467 -3.89 3.81 6.01
C ALA A 467 -4.99 4.51 5.21
N PRO A 468 -4.75 5.17 4.05
CA PRO A 468 -5.81 5.86 3.31
C PRO A 468 -6.95 4.94 2.90
N ALA A 469 -6.67 3.74 2.40
CA ALA A 469 -7.67 2.76 2.02
C ALA A 469 -8.54 2.35 3.22
N ASN A 470 -7.92 2.11 4.38
CA ASN A 470 -8.63 1.73 5.58
C ASN A 470 -9.40 2.89 6.23
N VAL A 471 -8.89 4.13 6.15
CA VAL A 471 -9.62 5.33 6.56
C VAL A 471 -10.94 5.45 5.79
N VAL A 472 -10.86 5.32 4.47
CA VAL A 472 -12.06 5.39 3.62
C VAL A 472 -13.00 4.25 3.91
N LEU A 473 -12.53 2.99 3.89
CA LEU A 473 -13.38 1.81 4.16
C LEU A 473 -14.10 1.92 5.51
N ASN A 474 -13.37 2.23 6.57
CA ASN A 474 -13.96 2.37 7.90
C ASN A 474 -15.03 3.46 7.94
N THR A 475 -14.79 4.61 7.30
CA THR A 475 -15.69 5.77 7.38
C THR A 475 -16.95 5.59 6.54
N ILE A 476 -16.83 5.08 5.30
CA ILE A 476 -17.99 4.84 4.44
C ILE A 476 -18.90 3.73 4.99
N VAL A 477 -18.31 2.71 5.61
CA VAL A 477 -19.09 1.63 6.27
C VAL A 477 -19.74 2.15 7.56
N ALA A 478 -19.04 3.00 8.33
CA ALA A 478 -19.63 3.67 9.48
C ALA A 478 -20.85 4.53 9.10
N GLU A 479 -20.80 5.23 7.96
CA GLU A 479 -21.95 5.99 7.46
C GLU A 479 -23.14 5.07 7.15
N SER A 480 -22.92 3.98 6.40
CA SER A 480 -23.95 3.01 6.12
C SER A 480 -24.55 2.42 7.39
N PHE A 481 -23.73 2.03 8.35
CA PHE A 481 -24.21 1.51 9.64
C PHE A 481 -25.03 2.56 10.41
N LYS A 482 -24.58 3.82 10.42
CA LYS A 482 -25.33 4.89 11.06
C LYS A 482 -26.72 5.06 10.45
N GLU A 483 -26.82 5.16 9.15
CA GLU A 483 -28.09 5.36 8.45
C GLU A 483 -29.05 4.19 8.65
N ILE A 484 -28.53 2.96 8.61
CA ILE A 484 -29.29 1.73 8.89
C ILE A 484 -29.75 1.71 10.35
N ALA A 485 -28.88 2.03 11.29
CA ALA A 485 -29.25 2.05 12.71
C ALA A 485 -30.29 3.14 13.01
N ASP A 486 -30.14 4.35 12.46
CA ASP A 486 -31.10 5.44 12.62
C ASP A 486 -32.52 5.05 12.16
N GLU A 487 -32.64 4.24 11.10
CA GLU A 487 -33.92 3.75 10.59
C GLU A 487 -34.46 2.59 11.43
N LEU A 488 -33.62 1.64 11.85
CA LEU A 488 -34.03 0.43 12.53
C LEU A 488 -34.27 0.62 14.04
N GLU A 489 -33.62 1.54 14.71
CA GLU A 489 -33.78 1.82 16.15
C GLU A 489 -35.22 2.29 16.52
N GLY A 490 -35.92 2.89 15.54
CA GLY A 490 -37.30 3.34 15.73
C GLY A 490 -38.40 2.38 15.24
N ALA A 491 -38.02 1.19 14.74
CA ALA A 491 -38.98 0.26 14.14
C ALA A 491 -39.84 -0.46 15.19
N GLU A 492 -41.16 -0.46 14.98
CA GLU A 492 -42.11 -1.19 15.86
C GLU A 492 -41.91 -2.72 15.79
N ASN A 493 -41.53 -3.22 14.60
CA ASN A 493 -41.22 -4.63 14.35
C ASN A 493 -39.85 -4.73 13.72
N PHE A 494 -38.82 -4.98 14.53
CA PHE A 494 -37.45 -5.05 14.10
C PHE A 494 -37.19 -6.09 13.00
N ASP A 495 -37.72 -7.31 13.16
CA ASP A 495 -37.46 -8.41 12.22
C ASP A 495 -37.97 -8.08 10.82
N MET A 496 -39.18 -7.54 10.72
CA MET A 496 -39.76 -7.13 9.44
C MET A 496 -39.01 -5.94 8.83
N ALA A 497 -38.72 -4.91 9.63
CA ALA A 497 -38.00 -3.74 9.17
C ALA A 497 -36.57 -4.08 8.72
N CYS A 498 -35.90 -4.98 9.44
CA CYS A 498 -34.56 -5.46 9.08
C CYS A 498 -34.58 -6.24 7.76
N HIS A 499 -35.55 -7.11 7.56
CA HIS A 499 -35.73 -7.86 6.31
C HIS A 499 -35.98 -6.92 5.12
N ASP A 500 -36.88 -5.95 5.28
CA ASP A 500 -37.17 -4.96 4.24
C ASP A 500 -35.93 -4.09 3.94
N MET A 501 -35.16 -3.72 4.97
CA MET A 501 -33.91 -3.00 4.83
C MET A 501 -32.90 -3.81 4.02
N ILE A 502 -32.69 -5.08 4.33
CA ILE A 502 -31.75 -5.96 3.60
C ILE A 502 -32.16 -6.04 2.12
N LYS A 503 -33.43 -6.27 1.83
CA LYS A 503 -33.97 -6.32 0.47
C LYS A 503 -33.72 -4.99 -0.27
N LYS A 504 -34.00 -3.87 0.39
CA LYS A 504 -33.77 -2.53 -0.16
C LYS A 504 -32.29 -2.31 -0.49
N LEU A 505 -31.38 -2.60 0.45
CA LEU A 505 -29.94 -2.44 0.27
C LEU A 505 -29.43 -3.22 -0.95
N PHE A 506 -29.84 -4.48 -1.09
CA PHE A 506 -29.41 -5.29 -2.21
C PHE A 506 -30.05 -4.81 -3.54
N THR A 507 -31.32 -4.42 -3.53
CA THR A 507 -31.98 -3.91 -4.75
C THR A 507 -31.35 -2.62 -5.23
N ASP A 508 -31.11 -1.66 -4.33
CA ASP A 508 -30.64 -0.32 -4.70
C ASP A 508 -29.16 -0.30 -5.10
N HIS A 509 -28.35 -1.22 -4.56
CA HIS A 509 -26.90 -1.21 -4.70
C HIS A 509 -26.31 -2.40 -5.46
N HIS A 510 -27.14 -3.31 -6.02
CA HIS A 510 -26.67 -4.46 -6.78
C HIS A 510 -25.83 -4.07 -8.02
N ARG A 511 -26.00 -2.85 -8.52
CA ARG A 511 -25.25 -2.35 -9.69
C ARG A 511 -23.72 -2.40 -9.52
N ILE A 512 -23.21 -2.40 -8.27
CA ILE A 512 -21.76 -2.48 -7.98
C ILE A 512 -21.23 -3.91 -8.10
N VAL A 513 -22.11 -4.92 -8.04
CA VAL A 513 -21.72 -6.34 -8.06
C VAL A 513 -21.36 -6.76 -9.48
N PHE A 514 -20.17 -7.36 -9.63
CA PHE A 514 -19.70 -7.92 -10.88
C PHE A 514 -18.80 -9.14 -10.64
N ASN A 515 -19.23 -10.30 -11.12
CA ASN A 515 -18.54 -11.56 -10.96
C ASN A 515 -17.79 -12.02 -12.23
N GLY A 516 -17.83 -11.21 -13.30
CA GLY A 516 -17.18 -11.48 -14.59
C GLY A 516 -15.72 -11.02 -14.68
N ASN A 517 -15.18 -11.08 -15.89
CA ASN A 517 -13.81 -10.63 -16.18
C ASN A 517 -13.75 -9.09 -16.28
N GLY A 518 -13.12 -8.45 -15.29
CA GLY A 518 -12.99 -6.99 -15.19
C GLY A 518 -12.02 -6.36 -16.20
N TYR A 519 -11.27 -7.16 -16.97
CA TYR A 519 -10.31 -6.63 -17.96
C TYR A 519 -10.89 -6.41 -19.35
N THR A 520 -12.16 -6.77 -19.57
CA THR A 520 -12.77 -6.67 -20.88
C THR A 520 -13.33 -5.28 -21.16
N ASP A 521 -13.31 -4.85 -22.42
CA ASP A 521 -13.91 -3.58 -22.83
C ASP A 521 -15.43 -3.57 -22.60
N GLU A 522 -16.08 -4.74 -22.73
CA GLU A 522 -17.51 -4.91 -22.45
C GLU A 522 -17.84 -4.58 -20.98
N TRP A 523 -16.92 -4.88 -20.04
CA TRP A 523 -17.11 -4.48 -18.65
C TRP A 523 -17.05 -2.97 -18.48
N ILE A 524 -16.11 -2.29 -19.14
CA ILE A 524 -15.99 -0.83 -19.06
C ILE A 524 -17.26 -0.17 -19.59
N GLU A 525 -17.81 -0.66 -20.71
CA GLU A 525 -19.08 -0.18 -21.27
C GLU A 525 -20.26 -0.45 -20.33
N GLU A 526 -20.32 -1.65 -19.74
CA GLU A 526 -21.36 -2.03 -18.79
C GLU A 526 -21.28 -1.20 -17.51
N ALA A 527 -20.09 -0.97 -16.97
CA ALA A 527 -19.87 -0.12 -15.81
C ALA A 527 -20.38 1.33 -16.07
N ALA A 528 -20.11 1.87 -17.24
CA ALA A 528 -20.64 3.18 -17.65
C ALA A 528 -22.18 3.18 -17.73
N ARG A 529 -22.80 2.12 -18.25
CA ARG A 529 -24.28 1.98 -18.28
C ARG A 529 -24.87 1.91 -16.88
N ARG A 530 -24.17 1.28 -15.94
CA ARG A 530 -24.56 1.21 -14.51
C ARG A 530 -24.28 2.51 -13.75
N GLY A 531 -23.61 3.50 -14.38
CA GLY A 531 -23.25 4.76 -13.74
C GLY A 531 -22.10 4.61 -12.74
N LEU A 532 -21.24 3.58 -12.88
CA LEU A 532 -20.05 3.39 -12.08
C LEU A 532 -18.89 4.24 -12.63
N PRO A 533 -18.15 4.99 -11.78
CA PRO A 533 -17.08 5.83 -12.24
C PRO A 533 -15.86 5.02 -12.69
N ASN A 534 -15.32 5.33 -13.87
CA ASN A 534 -14.02 4.86 -14.33
C ASN A 534 -13.01 6.00 -14.15
N ILE A 535 -12.04 5.81 -13.24
CA ILE A 535 -11.08 6.85 -12.83
C ILE A 535 -9.66 6.32 -13.08
N PRO A 536 -9.12 6.48 -14.29
CA PRO A 536 -7.88 5.83 -14.71
C PRO A 536 -6.61 6.43 -14.09
N SER A 537 -6.60 7.71 -13.71
CA SER A 537 -5.40 8.38 -13.21
C SER A 537 -5.56 8.92 -11.78
N MET A 538 -4.43 9.09 -11.11
CA MET A 538 -4.38 9.77 -9.81
C MET A 538 -4.91 11.21 -9.90
N VAL A 539 -4.57 11.93 -10.96
CA VAL A 539 -5.03 13.33 -11.17
C VAL A 539 -6.56 13.43 -11.26
N ASP A 540 -7.19 12.42 -11.88
CA ASP A 540 -8.65 12.36 -12.00
C ASP A 540 -9.32 11.87 -10.68
N ALA A 541 -8.59 11.16 -9.84
CA ALA A 541 -9.11 10.64 -8.57
C ALA A 541 -9.10 11.69 -7.44
N ILE A 542 -8.09 12.53 -7.38
CA ILE A 542 -7.91 13.52 -6.30
C ILE A 542 -9.14 14.40 -6.04
N PRO A 543 -9.91 14.86 -7.07
CA PRO A 543 -11.12 15.67 -6.84
C PRO A 543 -12.16 15.01 -5.92
N ALA A 544 -12.19 13.67 -5.81
CA ALA A 544 -13.11 12.98 -4.93
C ALA A 544 -12.97 13.40 -3.45
N LEU A 545 -11.76 13.76 -3.01
CA LEU A 545 -11.48 14.22 -1.64
C LEU A 545 -12.19 15.53 -1.27
N THR A 546 -12.44 16.40 -2.23
CA THR A 546 -12.94 17.77 -1.99
C THR A 546 -14.36 17.98 -2.50
N THR A 547 -15.08 16.90 -2.82
CA THR A 547 -16.51 16.96 -3.09
C THR A 547 -17.29 17.29 -1.82
N GLU A 548 -18.42 17.97 -1.93
CA GLU A 548 -19.32 18.24 -0.81
C GLU A 548 -19.73 16.92 -0.09
N LYS A 549 -19.96 15.86 -0.86
CA LYS A 549 -20.25 14.51 -0.35
C LYS A 549 -19.13 14.01 0.57
N ALA A 550 -17.88 14.10 0.15
CA ALA A 550 -16.73 13.64 0.94
C ALA A 550 -16.50 14.51 2.18
N ILE A 551 -16.59 15.82 2.04
CA ILE A 551 -16.46 16.76 3.17
C ILE A 551 -17.51 16.45 4.24
N ASN A 552 -18.78 16.38 3.85
CA ASN A 552 -19.88 16.06 4.76
C ASN A 552 -19.70 14.69 5.44
N LEU A 553 -19.24 13.67 4.70
CA LEU A 553 -18.94 12.35 5.25
C LEU A 553 -17.90 12.43 6.35
N PHE A 554 -16.74 12.99 6.04
CA PHE A 554 -15.61 12.98 6.98
C PHE A 554 -15.81 13.89 8.17
N GLU A 555 -16.44 15.05 7.99
CA GLU A 555 -16.78 15.96 9.11
C GLU A 555 -17.85 15.36 10.03
N LYS A 556 -18.86 14.66 9.48
CA LYS A 556 -19.89 13.93 10.26
C LYS A 556 -19.29 12.98 11.30
N PHE A 557 -18.18 12.34 10.97
CA PHE A 557 -17.50 11.37 11.84
C PHE A 557 -16.22 11.93 12.48
N GLY A 558 -15.91 13.20 12.27
CA GLY A 558 -14.70 13.83 12.82
C GLY A 558 -13.39 13.21 12.33
N VAL A 559 -13.39 12.57 11.15
CA VAL A 559 -12.22 11.90 10.57
C VAL A 559 -11.28 12.92 9.91
N PHE A 560 -11.84 13.81 9.09
CA PHE A 560 -11.14 14.95 8.51
C PHE A 560 -12.00 16.21 8.60
N THR A 561 -11.35 17.34 8.71
CA THR A 561 -11.94 18.66 8.44
C THR A 561 -11.83 18.97 6.95
N GLU A 562 -12.64 19.90 6.44
CA GLU A 562 -12.52 20.41 5.07
C GLU A 562 -11.11 20.92 4.77
N ALA A 563 -10.47 21.60 5.73
CA ALA A 563 -9.10 22.11 5.59
C ALA A 563 -8.08 20.97 5.41
N GLU A 564 -8.20 19.90 6.19
CA GLU A 564 -7.34 18.71 6.06
C GLU A 564 -7.54 18.00 4.71
N LEU A 565 -8.76 17.90 4.19
CA LEU A 565 -9.04 17.30 2.87
C LEU A 565 -8.47 18.14 1.73
N LYS A 566 -8.67 19.45 1.76
CA LYS A 566 -8.10 20.38 0.75
C LYS A 566 -6.58 20.33 0.74
N SER A 567 -5.96 20.31 1.93
CA SER A 567 -4.52 20.20 2.09
C SER A 567 -4.00 18.90 1.45
N ARG A 568 -4.65 17.77 1.71
CA ARG A 568 -4.25 16.46 1.13
C ARG A 568 -4.38 16.43 -0.38
N ALA A 569 -5.44 17.02 -0.94
CA ALA A 569 -5.60 17.15 -2.38
C ALA A 569 -4.46 17.97 -3.02
N GLU A 570 -4.10 19.09 -2.42
CA GLU A 570 -2.98 19.93 -2.86
C GLU A 570 -1.66 19.17 -2.82
N ILE A 571 -1.36 18.49 -1.72
CA ILE A 571 -0.15 17.67 -1.55
C ILE A 571 -0.09 16.56 -2.61
N LYS A 572 -1.21 15.89 -2.91
CA LYS A 572 -1.26 14.83 -3.93
C LYS A 572 -1.01 15.35 -5.34
N TYR A 573 -1.57 16.50 -5.71
CA TYR A 573 -1.29 17.13 -7.01
C TYR A 573 0.18 17.52 -7.13
N GLU A 574 0.75 18.16 -6.10
CA GLU A 574 2.17 18.49 -6.09
C GLU A 574 3.06 17.25 -6.16
N ALA A 575 2.74 16.19 -5.42
CA ALA A 575 3.49 14.94 -5.43
C ALA A 575 3.48 14.30 -6.83
N TYR A 576 2.32 14.28 -7.51
CA TYR A 576 2.22 13.79 -8.88
C TYR A 576 3.12 14.57 -9.85
N ALA A 577 2.99 15.89 -9.86
CA ALA A 577 3.79 16.75 -10.74
C ALA A 577 5.29 16.59 -10.48
N LYS A 578 5.70 16.54 -9.21
CA LYS A 578 7.11 16.35 -8.81
C LYS A 578 7.65 14.98 -9.24
N ALA A 579 6.88 13.92 -9.07
CA ALA A 579 7.29 12.56 -9.47
C ALA A 579 7.50 12.47 -10.98
N ILE A 580 6.53 12.89 -11.80
CA ILE A 580 6.68 12.87 -13.26
C ILE A 580 7.82 13.80 -13.73
N ASN A 581 8.00 14.95 -13.08
CA ASN A 581 9.13 15.83 -13.39
C ASN A 581 10.50 15.18 -13.10
N ILE A 582 10.62 14.43 -11.99
CA ILE A 582 11.83 13.66 -11.68
C ILE A 582 12.07 12.59 -12.72
N GLU A 583 11.04 11.84 -13.11
CA GLU A 583 11.13 10.85 -14.17
C GLU A 583 11.55 11.45 -15.52
N ALA A 584 10.90 12.53 -15.95
CA ALA A 584 11.22 13.23 -17.19
C ALA A 584 12.69 13.73 -17.21
N LYS A 585 13.13 14.36 -16.13
CA LYS A 585 14.52 14.81 -15.98
C LYS A 585 15.52 13.66 -15.96
N SER A 586 15.14 12.53 -15.36
CA SER A 586 15.96 11.30 -15.37
C SER A 586 16.09 10.74 -16.78
N MET A 587 14.99 10.71 -17.56
CA MET A 587 15.03 10.32 -18.97
C MET A 587 15.93 11.25 -19.80
N ILE A 588 15.81 12.55 -19.59
CA ILE A 588 16.66 13.55 -20.28
C ILE A 588 18.15 13.31 -19.95
N ASP A 589 18.48 13.10 -18.68
CA ASP A 589 19.88 12.85 -18.25
C ASP A 589 20.43 11.55 -18.85
N ILE A 590 19.66 10.45 -18.77
CA ILE A 590 20.07 9.14 -19.30
C ILE A 590 20.19 9.18 -20.83
N ALA A 591 19.17 9.69 -21.52
CA ALA A 591 19.18 9.76 -22.98
C ALA A 591 20.30 10.64 -23.51
N GLY A 592 20.48 11.84 -22.90
CA GLY A 592 21.47 12.81 -23.36
C GLY A 592 22.91 12.45 -23.05
N LYS A 593 23.17 11.79 -21.91
CA LYS A 593 24.53 11.52 -21.44
C LYS A 593 24.97 10.05 -21.58
N GLN A 594 24.04 9.14 -21.81
CA GLN A 594 24.36 7.71 -21.90
C GLN A 594 23.94 7.13 -23.25
N ILE A 595 22.63 7.10 -23.58
CA ILE A 595 22.14 6.39 -24.78
C ILE A 595 22.66 7.06 -26.05
N ILE A 596 22.41 8.35 -26.25
CA ILE A 596 22.80 9.05 -27.49
C ILE A 596 24.30 8.95 -27.73
N PRO A 597 25.22 9.23 -26.76
CA PRO A 597 26.65 9.05 -26.98
C PRO A 597 27.06 7.62 -27.30
N SER A 598 26.50 6.63 -26.65
CA SER A 598 26.77 5.20 -26.92
C SER A 598 26.35 4.80 -28.35
N VAL A 599 25.14 5.20 -28.76
CA VAL A 599 24.66 4.91 -30.12
C VAL A 599 25.51 5.62 -31.18
N ILE A 600 25.95 6.86 -30.94
CA ILE A 600 26.91 7.57 -31.84
C ILE A 600 28.21 6.77 -31.96
N SER A 601 28.75 6.24 -30.86
CA SER A 601 29.96 5.41 -30.89
C SER A 601 29.74 4.15 -31.73
N TYR A 602 28.60 3.47 -31.54
CA TYR A 602 28.24 2.29 -32.32
C TYR A 602 28.03 2.60 -33.81
N THR A 603 27.38 3.71 -34.17
CA THR A 603 27.25 4.13 -35.58
C THR A 603 28.59 4.41 -36.21
N THR A 604 29.57 4.92 -35.44
CA THR A 604 30.98 5.13 -35.94
C THR A 604 31.63 3.78 -36.27
N GLU A 605 31.47 2.78 -35.41
CA GLU A 605 31.98 1.41 -35.66
C GLU A 605 31.36 0.78 -36.89
N LEU A 606 30.02 0.89 -37.02
CA LEU A 606 29.31 0.41 -38.21
C LEU A 606 29.78 1.10 -39.49
N ALA A 607 29.97 2.43 -39.46
CA ALA A 607 30.46 3.18 -40.61
C ALA A 607 31.87 2.75 -41.02
N ASN A 608 32.77 2.53 -40.06
CA ASN A 608 34.10 1.99 -40.29
C ASN A 608 34.03 0.57 -40.91
N SER A 609 33.13 -0.27 -40.42
CA SER A 609 32.88 -1.60 -40.97
C SER A 609 32.40 -1.55 -42.41
N VAL A 610 31.46 -0.66 -42.75
CA VAL A 610 31.00 -0.44 -44.14
C VAL A 610 32.17 -0.09 -45.07
N VAL A 611 33.01 0.85 -44.65
CA VAL A 611 34.16 1.27 -45.44
C VAL A 611 35.17 0.11 -45.63
N SER A 612 35.57 -0.52 -44.54
CA SER A 612 36.62 -1.57 -44.57
C SER A 612 36.19 -2.80 -45.40
N VAL A 613 34.92 -3.22 -45.27
CA VAL A 613 34.37 -4.38 -46.04
C VAL A 613 34.28 -4.03 -47.53
N SER A 614 33.82 -2.81 -47.85
CA SER A 614 33.74 -2.32 -49.24
C SER A 614 35.11 -2.22 -49.90
N GLU A 615 36.12 -1.69 -49.20
CA GLU A 615 37.52 -1.58 -49.65
C GLU A 615 38.14 -2.95 -49.88
N ALA A 616 37.77 -3.97 -49.12
CA ALA A 616 38.19 -5.34 -49.34
C ALA A 616 37.49 -6.02 -50.55
N GLY A 617 36.62 -5.31 -51.26
CA GLY A 617 35.89 -5.79 -52.42
C GLY A 617 34.77 -6.83 -52.11
N VAL A 618 34.29 -6.80 -50.87
CA VAL A 618 33.20 -7.67 -50.35
C VAL A 618 31.93 -6.87 -50.24
N ASP A 619 30.77 -7.55 -50.33
CA ASP A 619 29.44 -6.92 -50.17
C ASP A 619 29.26 -6.42 -48.71
N SER A 620 28.99 -5.15 -48.54
CA SER A 620 28.77 -4.47 -47.27
C SER A 620 27.28 -4.07 -47.05
N SER A 621 26.36 -4.67 -47.81
CA SER A 621 24.96 -4.30 -47.75
C SER A 621 24.34 -4.48 -46.36
N VAL A 622 24.70 -5.54 -45.62
CA VAL A 622 24.21 -5.81 -44.25
C VAL A 622 24.63 -4.76 -43.28
N GLN A 623 25.91 -4.37 -43.30
CA GLN A 623 26.45 -3.34 -42.42
C GLN A 623 25.80 -1.98 -42.72
N LYS A 624 25.58 -1.68 -44.00
CA LYS A 624 24.94 -0.45 -44.42
C LYS A 624 23.48 -0.37 -44.00
N GLU A 625 22.70 -1.45 -44.19
CA GLU A 625 21.31 -1.54 -43.74
C GLU A 625 21.19 -1.33 -42.23
N LEU A 626 22.08 -1.95 -41.44
CA LEU A 626 22.12 -1.79 -40.01
C LEU A 626 22.48 -0.35 -39.62
N LEU A 627 23.49 0.27 -40.27
CA LEU A 627 23.86 1.64 -40.05
C LEU A 627 22.72 2.63 -40.36
N ASP A 628 22.03 2.43 -41.48
CA ASP A 628 20.86 3.25 -41.87
C ASP A 628 19.74 3.13 -40.84
N THR A 629 19.43 1.90 -40.35
CA THR A 629 18.42 1.64 -39.35
C THR A 629 18.74 2.33 -38.01
N VAL A 630 19.96 2.11 -37.49
CA VAL A 630 20.38 2.70 -36.21
C VAL A 630 20.40 4.23 -36.28
N THR A 631 20.88 4.78 -37.41
CA THR A 631 20.90 6.25 -37.61
C THR A 631 19.50 6.83 -37.70
N GLY A 632 18.55 6.13 -38.33
CA GLY A 632 17.13 6.50 -38.39
C GLY A 632 16.51 6.58 -37.00
N CYS A 633 16.65 5.52 -36.19
CA CYS A 633 16.15 5.49 -34.81
C CYS A 633 16.82 6.55 -33.92
N LEU A 634 18.13 6.79 -34.10
CA LEU A 634 18.84 7.84 -33.36
C LEU A 634 18.32 9.25 -33.69
N LYS A 635 17.96 9.50 -34.94
CA LYS A 635 17.35 10.77 -35.37
C LYS A 635 15.98 10.97 -34.70
N ASP A 636 15.16 9.94 -34.70
CA ASP A 636 13.82 9.97 -34.06
C ASP A 636 13.94 10.16 -32.55
N MET A 637 14.86 9.41 -31.91
CA MET A 637 15.18 9.58 -30.50
C MET A 637 15.62 11.02 -30.16
N LYS A 638 16.48 11.61 -31.00
CA LYS A 638 16.97 12.99 -30.78
C LYS A 638 15.85 14.02 -30.91
N ALA A 639 14.91 13.82 -31.82
CA ALA A 639 13.73 14.68 -31.97
C ALA A 639 12.84 14.60 -30.72
N ALA A 640 12.52 13.39 -30.27
CA ALA A 640 11.74 13.15 -29.07
C ALA A 640 12.43 13.69 -27.79
N TYR A 641 13.75 13.50 -27.67
CA TYR A 641 14.53 14.10 -26.60
C TYR A 641 14.39 15.62 -26.55
N THR A 642 14.49 16.30 -27.71
CA THR A 642 14.37 17.75 -27.76
C THR A 642 12.98 18.21 -27.33
N LYS A 643 11.92 17.49 -27.79
CA LYS A 643 10.53 17.74 -27.37
C LYS A 643 10.36 17.57 -25.86
N LEU A 644 10.89 16.47 -25.28
CA LEU A 644 10.77 16.23 -23.85
C LEU A 644 11.45 17.33 -23.02
N VAL A 645 12.65 17.79 -23.43
CA VAL A 645 13.33 18.93 -22.78
C VAL A 645 12.47 20.18 -22.80
N GLU A 646 11.87 20.50 -23.96
CA GLU A 646 11.03 21.69 -24.12
C GLU A 646 9.78 21.65 -23.24
N VAL A 647 9.03 20.55 -23.28
CA VAL A 647 7.77 20.43 -22.52
C VAL A 647 8.01 20.33 -21.01
N THR A 648 9.11 19.67 -20.59
CA THR A 648 9.48 19.59 -19.16
C THR A 648 9.83 20.97 -18.60
N ASN A 649 10.58 21.78 -19.36
CA ASN A 649 10.89 23.14 -18.92
C ASN A 649 9.64 24.02 -18.81
N LYS A 650 8.68 23.91 -19.75
CA LYS A 650 7.41 24.62 -19.68
C LYS A 650 6.55 24.20 -18.48
N GLY A 651 6.65 22.96 -18.04
CA GLY A 651 5.91 22.46 -16.88
C GLY A 651 6.22 23.19 -15.57
N ALA A 652 7.43 23.75 -15.44
CA ALA A 652 7.80 24.55 -14.29
C ALA A 652 7.07 25.91 -14.20
N ASP A 653 6.58 26.42 -15.33
CA ASP A 653 5.91 27.72 -15.42
C ASP A 653 4.38 27.60 -15.25
N VAL A 654 3.84 26.39 -15.16
CA VAL A 654 2.40 26.15 -14.96
C VAL A 654 2.03 26.46 -13.52
N ASN A 655 1.11 27.39 -13.32
CA ASN A 655 0.66 27.82 -12.00
C ASN A 655 -0.52 26.96 -11.51
N GLY A 656 -0.53 26.67 -10.21
CA GLY A 656 -1.56 25.87 -9.56
C GLY A 656 -1.24 24.37 -9.59
N ALA A 657 -1.31 23.72 -8.43
CA ALA A 657 -0.90 22.31 -8.29
C ALA A 657 -1.71 21.37 -9.19
N LYS A 658 -3.03 21.58 -9.28
CA LYS A 658 -3.92 20.79 -10.15
C LYS A 658 -3.57 20.94 -11.63
N ASP A 659 -3.41 22.19 -12.11
CA ASP A 659 -3.12 22.46 -13.50
C ASP A 659 -1.74 21.95 -13.88
N GLN A 660 -0.78 22.09 -12.97
CA GLN A 660 0.57 21.54 -13.13
C GLN A 660 0.56 20.02 -13.21
N ALA A 661 -0.15 19.33 -12.31
CA ALA A 661 -0.29 17.88 -12.34
C ALA A 661 -0.95 17.39 -13.64
N THR A 662 -2.00 18.09 -14.08
CA THR A 662 -2.68 17.81 -15.36
C THR A 662 -1.73 17.97 -16.55
N TYR A 663 -0.93 19.04 -16.59
CA TYR A 663 0.07 19.26 -17.63
C TYR A 663 1.13 18.15 -17.66
N TYR A 664 1.65 17.75 -16.49
CA TYR A 664 2.63 16.66 -16.41
C TYR A 664 2.03 15.32 -16.87
N ARG A 665 0.76 15.03 -16.55
CA ARG A 665 0.08 13.83 -17.02
C ARG A 665 -0.13 13.84 -18.54
N ASP A 666 -0.69 14.93 -19.08
CA ASP A 666 -1.18 14.95 -20.47
C ASP A 666 -0.08 15.25 -21.47
N VAL A 667 0.89 16.09 -21.12
CA VAL A 667 1.91 16.60 -22.02
C VAL A 667 3.27 15.95 -21.78
N VAL A 668 3.77 16.01 -20.53
CA VAL A 668 5.13 15.56 -20.24
C VAL A 668 5.21 14.03 -20.31
N LYS A 669 4.27 13.30 -19.70
CA LYS A 669 4.24 11.83 -19.74
C LYS A 669 4.11 11.32 -21.18
N THR A 670 3.27 11.94 -22.01
CA THR A 670 3.18 11.61 -23.44
C THR A 670 4.52 11.76 -24.16
N ALA A 671 5.24 12.86 -23.89
CA ALA A 671 6.56 13.07 -24.49
C ALA A 671 7.64 12.09 -23.95
N MET A 672 7.47 11.61 -22.70
CA MET A 672 8.32 10.55 -22.16
C MET A 672 8.11 9.23 -22.91
N ASP A 673 6.87 8.85 -23.19
CA ASP A 673 6.54 7.65 -23.96
C ASP A 673 7.07 7.74 -25.40
N GLU A 674 6.98 8.91 -26.03
CA GLU A 674 7.55 9.17 -27.36
C GLU A 674 9.08 9.07 -27.38
N LEU A 675 9.79 9.43 -26.30
CA LEU A 675 11.25 9.24 -26.19
C LEU A 675 11.61 7.79 -25.92
N ARG A 676 10.83 7.09 -25.13
CA ARG A 676 11.07 5.68 -24.79
C ARG A 676 11.02 4.78 -26.01
N ALA A 677 10.05 4.95 -26.89
CA ALA A 677 9.85 4.05 -28.03
C ALA A 677 11.09 3.89 -28.94
N PRO A 678 11.73 4.95 -29.45
CA PRO A 678 12.94 4.81 -30.27
C PRO A 678 14.14 4.36 -29.45
N ALA A 679 14.23 4.67 -28.15
CA ALA A 679 15.30 4.20 -27.28
C ALA A 679 15.22 2.67 -27.04
N ASP A 680 14.04 2.14 -26.73
CA ASP A 680 13.81 0.69 -26.55
C ASP A 680 14.03 -0.06 -27.89
N ALA A 681 13.71 0.54 -29.04
CA ALA A 681 14.04 -0.02 -30.35
C ALA A 681 15.55 -0.08 -30.60
N LEU A 682 16.31 0.95 -30.21
CA LEU A 682 17.77 0.96 -30.29
C LEU A 682 18.41 -0.11 -29.39
N GLU A 683 17.86 -0.37 -28.20
CA GLU A 683 18.34 -1.43 -27.30
C GLU A 683 18.33 -2.81 -27.96
N MET A 684 17.37 -3.05 -28.87
CA MET A 684 17.24 -4.34 -29.57
C MET A 684 18.26 -4.55 -30.71
N ILE A 685 18.91 -3.50 -31.19
CA ILE A 685 19.78 -3.56 -32.36
C ILE A 685 21.21 -3.08 -32.11
N VAL A 686 21.44 -2.31 -31.06
CA VAL A 686 22.77 -1.86 -30.65
C VAL A 686 23.51 -3.00 -29.96
N ASP A 687 24.78 -3.17 -30.26
CA ASP A 687 25.63 -4.16 -29.60
C ASP A 687 25.62 -3.97 -28.08
N LYS A 688 25.52 -5.08 -27.36
CA LYS A 688 25.46 -5.09 -25.88
C LYS A 688 26.69 -4.40 -25.23
N GLU A 689 27.86 -4.46 -25.87
CA GLU A 689 29.07 -3.79 -25.37
C GLU A 689 28.95 -2.26 -25.40
N TYR A 690 28.12 -1.73 -26.31
CA TYR A 690 27.85 -0.28 -26.42
C TYR A 690 26.63 0.14 -25.61
N TRP A 691 25.72 -0.80 -25.24
CA TRP A 691 24.52 -0.40 -24.48
C TRP A 691 24.87 -0.01 -23.05
N PRO A 692 24.49 1.22 -22.58
CA PRO A 692 25.14 1.84 -21.42
C PRO A 692 24.67 1.34 -20.04
N PHE A 693 23.69 0.44 -19.98
CA PHE A 693 23.15 -0.06 -18.70
C PHE A 693 22.52 -1.44 -18.84
N PRO A 694 22.30 -2.19 -17.71
CA PRO A 694 21.71 -3.51 -17.73
C PRO A 694 20.31 -3.54 -18.35
N SER A 695 20.03 -4.56 -19.15
CA SER A 695 18.73 -4.82 -19.77
C SER A 695 17.73 -5.41 -18.78
N TYR A 696 16.47 -5.54 -19.20
CA TYR A 696 15.44 -6.23 -18.43
C TYR A 696 15.82 -7.69 -18.15
N GLY A 697 16.45 -8.36 -19.11
CA GLY A 697 16.96 -9.72 -18.94
C GLY A 697 17.98 -9.82 -17.81
N ASP A 698 18.93 -8.87 -17.76
CA ASP A 698 19.94 -8.82 -16.71
C ASP A 698 19.32 -8.54 -15.32
N LEU A 699 18.30 -7.69 -15.25
CA LEU A 699 17.67 -7.29 -13.99
C LEU A 699 16.72 -8.35 -13.42
N MET A 700 15.93 -9.00 -14.26
CA MET A 700 14.87 -9.91 -13.82
C MET A 700 15.30 -11.37 -13.71
N PHE A 701 16.34 -11.81 -14.43
CA PHE A 701 16.68 -13.22 -14.52
C PHE A 701 18.03 -13.61 -13.89
N GLU A 702 18.88 -12.67 -13.55
CA GLU A 702 20.22 -12.97 -13.02
C GLU A 702 20.34 -12.71 -11.49
N VAL A 703 19.25 -12.83 -10.73
CA VAL A 703 19.24 -12.66 -9.26
C VAL A 703 19.45 -13.98 -8.54
#